data_852707a4bfeaa3e5ef49f39eb52e9f5c
#
_entry.id   852707a4bfeaa3e5ef49f39eb52e9f5c
#
_cell.length_a   1.000
_cell.length_b   1.000
_cell.length_c   1.000
_cell.angle_alpha   90.00
_cell.angle_beta   90.00
_cell.angle_gamma   90.00
#
_symmetry.space_group_name_H-M   'P 1'
#
loop_
_entity.id
_entity.type
_entity.pdbx_description
1 polymer ?
#
loop_
_entity_poly.entity_id
_entity_poly.type
_entity_poly.pdbx_seq_one_letter_code
_entity_poly.pdbx_strand_id
1 'polypeptide(L)'
;KKDYPIINTEDILGGIFMPGDGAADPSGVTYMLAKAAKREGAQIFEQSPVDEILTKNGKIEGVKVKGQKVECEYIVLASGMWSRQIGEKAGVSIPLYPAEHFYIITEPIENLSKTLPTIRDFDNRTYIKEDAGKLLVGIFEANSIPAFNKTNKVPENFSFGEFQENFEHFEPYLNAAIKRFPILETTGIRKFFSGPESFTPDTNTLLGEVPEIKNFFVCCGLNSIGIGSGGGVGKVTAEWLMTGHINEDIFSYDIKRFQNFHSELGFIKERITESLGDLYGVHWPFKQHKTSRNIKILPHHESLKSFGACFGVSGGYERPMWFALNEKKPEYEYSYNHQNWYPSAEYETKNTVSNVGLFDLTPFSKFEIFSENAYEELQKICTANIKNEIGKCTYTQMLNSDGGIETDLTVVCLDKDYFRIISSAATRERDKFHIKKHLHEDIELKDVTDDFCVFGLFGPKSRDLIQSLSNDNFKNDNFKFATAKYIIIDGVKIWAQRLSYVGELGYELYVEFKDAKKIYDLIIEAGKNFNLSNCGMHAMDIMRMESGFLHWGHDISPEENQYEANLNFSISLKKDYDFIGKESLLKMKDKKPKKRLIMLCLQEGKPGEPLMLHDEPIYLDNKIIGVTTSGNYSFNFNKNLSFGYIKSDNSNLELSKKNLYIEIEKIKYPAEVLLNPLKQTDFKKI
;
A
#
# COMPACT_ATOMS: atom_id res chain seq x y z
N LYS A 1 19.31 -17.29 28.12
CA LYS A 1 19.03 -17.97 29.40
C LYS A 1 19.71 -17.29 30.61
N LYS A 2 20.90 -16.70 30.43
CA LYS A 2 21.58 -15.98 31.52
C LYS A 2 20.73 -14.80 32.04
N ASP A 3 20.20 -14.01 31.12
CA ASP A 3 19.40 -12.81 31.45
C ASP A 3 17.92 -13.12 31.68
N TYR A 4 17.48 -14.35 31.36
CA TYR A 4 16.13 -14.85 31.59
C TYR A 4 16.13 -16.32 32.07
N PRO A 5 16.43 -16.56 33.36
CA PRO A 5 16.69 -17.92 33.89
C PRO A 5 15.54 -18.91 33.76
N ILE A 6 14.28 -18.41 33.79
CA ILE A 6 13.05 -19.20 33.77
C ILE A 6 12.60 -19.66 32.38
N ILE A 7 13.31 -19.22 31.30
CA ILE A 7 12.92 -19.56 29.93
C ILE A 7 13.46 -20.91 29.50
N ASN A 8 12.65 -21.70 28.82
CA ASN A 8 13.07 -22.87 28.04
C ASN A 8 13.60 -22.39 26.67
N THR A 9 14.84 -22.78 26.33
CA THR A 9 15.51 -22.35 25.09
C THR A 9 15.85 -23.51 24.16
N GLU A 10 15.36 -24.72 24.40
CA GLU A 10 15.76 -25.94 23.67
C GLU A 10 15.43 -25.88 22.16
N ASP A 11 14.35 -25.21 21.80
CA ASP A 11 13.87 -25.06 20.42
C ASP A 11 14.12 -23.67 19.84
N ILE A 12 14.85 -22.77 20.56
CA ILE A 12 15.15 -21.42 20.11
C ILE A 12 16.40 -21.38 19.24
N LEU A 13 16.28 -20.96 18.01
CA LEU A 13 17.41 -20.72 17.08
C LEU A 13 18.15 -19.42 17.38
N GLY A 14 17.43 -18.40 17.86
CA GLY A 14 18.00 -17.09 18.17
C GLY A 14 17.01 -16.15 18.79
N GLY A 15 17.48 -14.99 19.22
CA GLY A 15 16.65 -13.91 19.76
C GLY A 15 17.30 -12.55 19.50
N ILE A 16 16.46 -11.52 19.40
CA ILE A 16 16.90 -10.14 19.27
C ILE A 16 16.66 -9.44 20.62
N PHE A 17 17.72 -8.87 21.19
CA PHE A 17 17.64 -8.07 22.40
C PHE A 17 17.73 -6.58 22.04
N MET A 18 16.77 -5.80 22.52
CA MET A 18 16.69 -4.36 22.30
C MET A 18 16.91 -3.64 23.65
N PRO A 19 18.16 -3.28 24.00
CA PRO A 19 18.48 -2.73 25.32
C PRO A 19 17.89 -1.33 25.57
N GLY A 20 17.51 -0.63 24.51
CA GLY A 20 16.87 0.69 24.59
C GLY A 20 15.34 0.64 24.73
N ASP A 21 14.74 -0.56 24.66
CA ASP A 21 13.30 -0.72 24.88
C ASP A 21 12.97 -0.80 26.37
N GLY A 22 11.69 -0.71 26.72
CA GLY A 22 11.24 -0.71 28.11
C GLY A 22 9.74 -0.97 28.27
N ALA A 23 9.30 -0.90 29.51
CA ALA A 23 7.89 -0.95 29.88
C ALA A 23 7.45 0.39 30.46
N ALA A 24 6.27 0.85 30.11
CA ALA A 24 5.69 2.08 30.61
C ALA A 24 4.36 1.81 31.33
N ASP A 25 4.02 2.65 32.29
CA ASP A 25 2.67 2.74 32.83
C ASP A 25 1.78 3.50 31.83
N PRO A 26 0.80 2.88 31.19
CA PRO A 26 -0.05 3.52 30.19
C PRO A 26 -0.81 4.74 30.71
N SER A 27 -1.35 4.64 31.93
CA SER A 27 -2.07 5.73 32.58
C SER A 27 -1.14 6.90 32.92
N GLY A 28 0.05 6.60 33.45
CA GLY A 28 1.07 7.59 33.75
C GLY A 28 1.55 8.35 32.53
N VAL A 29 1.84 7.66 31.41
CA VAL A 29 2.23 8.29 30.13
C VAL A 29 1.13 9.20 29.63
N THR A 30 -0.13 8.74 29.58
CA THR A 30 -1.26 9.55 29.12
C THR A 30 -1.47 10.78 29.99
N TYR A 31 -1.41 10.63 31.33
CA TYR A 31 -1.52 11.74 32.27
C TYR A 31 -0.41 12.76 32.09
N MET A 32 0.84 12.33 31.92
CA MET A 32 1.98 13.23 31.73
C MET A 32 1.89 13.98 30.40
N LEU A 33 1.46 13.34 29.33
CA LEU A 33 1.22 14.02 28.04
C LEU A 33 0.09 15.06 28.16
N ALA A 34 -1.02 14.71 28.80
CA ALA A 34 -2.12 15.64 29.04
C ALA A 34 -1.67 16.84 29.90
N LYS A 35 -0.88 16.61 30.94
CA LYS A 35 -0.31 17.66 31.78
C LYS A 35 0.64 18.57 31.00
N ALA A 36 1.48 18.01 30.15
CA ALA A 36 2.37 18.78 29.28
C ALA A 36 1.56 19.64 28.29
N ALA A 37 0.55 19.08 27.63
CA ALA A 37 -0.33 19.82 26.72
C ALA A 37 -1.05 20.98 27.42
N LYS A 38 -1.59 20.75 28.62
CA LYS A 38 -2.19 21.83 29.44
C LYS A 38 -1.20 22.96 29.77
N ARG A 39 0.07 22.63 30.08
CA ARG A 39 1.11 23.62 30.33
C ARG A 39 1.41 24.48 29.10
N GLU A 40 1.31 23.90 27.90
CA GLU A 40 1.49 24.63 26.64
C GLU A 40 0.20 25.30 26.14
N GLY A 41 -0.87 25.34 26.95
CA GLY A 41 -2.11 26.09 26.68
C GLY A 41 -3.28 25.26 26.16
N ALA A 42 -3.15 23.96 26.00
CA ALA A 42 -4.27 23.11 25.59
C ALA A 42 -5.34 23.05 26.71
N GLN A 43 -6.61 23.13 26.33
CA GLN A 43 -7.73 22.96 27.24
C GLN A 43 -8.27 21.53 27.12
N ILE A 44 -8.42 20.85 28.25
CA ILE A 44 -8.96 19.48 28.32
C ILE A 44 -10.24 19.50 29.15
N PHE A 45 -11.34 19.11 28.49
CA PHE A 45 -12.66 19.04 29.11
C PHE A 45 -13.05 17.59 29.31
N GLU A 46 -12.92 17.11 30.54
CA GLU A 46 -13.36 15.77 30.92
C GLU A 46 -14.90 15.71 31.02
N GLN A 47 -15.49 14.52 30.96
CA GLN A 47 -16.94 14.31 31.07
C GLN A 47 -17.75 15.13 30.05
N SER A 48 -17.18 15.35 28.85
CA SER A 48 -17.73 16.19 27.81
C SER A 48 -17.81 15.43 26.49
N PRO A 49 -18.73 14.46 26.37
CA PRO A 49 -18.92 13.70 25.13
C PRO A 49 -19.34 14.65 23.99
N VAL A 50 -18.82 14.38 22.81
CA VAL A 50 -19.26 15.07 21.57
C VAL A 50 -20.54 14.41 21.09
N ASP A 51 -21.63 15.19 21.06
CA ASP A 51 -22.96 14.73 20.66
C ASP A 51 -23.05 14.61 19.13
N GLU A 52 -22.47 15.61 18.40
CA GLU A 52 -22.58 15.74 16.96
C GLU A 52 -21.35 16.48 16.38
N ILE A 53 -20.94 16.09 15.18
CA ILE A 53 -19.95 16.81 14.37
C ILE A 53 -20.70 17.70 13.40
N LEU A 54 -20.43 19.01 13.43
CA LEU A 54 -21.14 20.02 12.64
C LEU A 54 -20.32 20.31 11.37
N THR A 55 -20.99 20.22 10.23
CA THR A 55 -20.38 20.48 8.92
C THR A 55 -21.22 21.48 8.11
N LYS A 56 -20.54 22.26 7.27
CA LYS A 56 -21.15 23.16 6.31
C LYS A 56 -20.40 23.10 4.99
N ASN A 57 -21.12 22.89 3.89
CA ASN A 57 -20.54 22.78 2.55
C ASN A 57 -19.36 21.76 2.47
N GLY A 58 -19.51 20.60 3.12
CA GLY A 58 -18.48 19.55 3.11
C GLY A 58 -17.22 19.87 3.93
N LYS A 59 -17.26 20.89 4.79
CA LYS A 59 -16.15 21.30 5.67
C LYS A 59 -16.59 21.31 7.13
N ILE A 60 -15.66 21.08 8.05
CA ILE A 60 -15.89 21.20 9.49
C ILE A 60 -16.29 22.65 9.85
N GLU A 61 -17.31 22.78 10.70
CA GLU A 61 -17.76 24.02 11.32
C GLU A 61 -17.62 23.99 12.87
N GLY A 62 -17.60 22.81 13.45
CA GLY A 62 -17.48 22.64 14.89
C GLY A 62 -18.02 21.31 15.39
N VAL A 63 -18.24 21.25 16.70
CA VAL A 63 -18.89 20.12 17.38
C VAL A 63 -20.00 20.61 18.30
N LYS A 64 -20.92 19.71 18.63
CA LYS A 64 -21.95 19.95 19.64
C LYS A 64 -21.61 19.15 20.89
N VAL A 65 -21.57 19.81 22.03
CA VAL A 65 -21.24 19.20 23.33
C VAL A 65 -22.30 19.64 24.34
N LYS A 66 -23.01 18.68 24.92
CA LYS A 66 -24.16 18.97 25.87
C LYS A 66 -25.14 19.98 25.30
N GLY A 67 -25.45 19.85 24.00
CA GLY A 67 -26.39 20.72 23.29
C GLY A 67 -25.80 22.08 22.87
N GLN A 68 -24.59 22.44 23.24
CA GLN A 68 -23.94 23.71 22.89
C GLN A 68 -22.98 23.52 21.70
N LYS A 69 -22.98 24.48 20.77
CA LYS A 69 -22.03 24.51 19.65
C LYS A 69 -20.67 25.02 20.13
N VAL A 70 -19.62 24.31 19.76
CA VAL A 70 -18.22 24.71 19.89
C VAL A 70 -17.65 24.80 18.48
N GLU A 71 -17.31 26.01 18.04
CA GLU A 71 -16.76 26.26 16.72
C GLU A 71 -15.28 25.87 16.67
N CYS A 72 -14.85 25.27 15.57
CA CYS A 72 -13.45 24.95 15.32
C CYS A 72 -13.16 24.88 13.81
N GLU A 73 -11.89 25.08 13.44
CA GLU A 73 -11.44 24.99 12.06
C GLU A 73 -11.10 23.56 11.66
N TYR A 74 -10.64 22.75 12.59
CA TYR A 74 -10.22 21.37 12.40
C TYR A 74 -10.76 20.47 13.51
N ILE A 75 -11.00 19.22 13.17
CA ILE A 75 -11.26 18.15 14.15
C ILE A 75 -10.22 17.05 13.95
N VAL A 76 -9.68 16.53 15.05
CA VAL A 76 -8.92 15.27 15.07
C VAL A 76 -9.71 14.26 15.87
N LEU A 77 -10.22 13.22 15.21
CA LEU A 77 -10.93 12.12 15.85
C LEU A 77 -9.91 11.09 16.36
N ALA A 78 -9.71 11.06 17.68
CA ALA A 78 -8.79 10.15 18.37
C ALA A 78 -9.54 9.31 19.42
N SER A 79 -10.73 8.82 19.07
CA SER A 79 -11.68 8.20 20.00
C SER A 79 -11.54 6.68 20.13
N GLY A 80 -10.37 6.11 19.74
CA GLY A 80 -10.10 4.67 19.87
C GLY A 80 -11.16 3.82 19.19
N MET A 81 -11.66 2.80 19.87
CA MET A 81 -12.65 1.86 19.32
C MET A 81 -14.02 2.49 19.00
N TRP A 82 -14.35 3.68 19.53
CA TRP A 82 -15.58 4.42 19.20
C TRP A 82 -15.45 5.23 17.90
N SER A 83 -14.26 5.40 17.34
CA SER A 83 -14.03 6.26 16.18
C SER A 83 -14.89 5.88 14.99
N ARG A 84 -15.08 4.57 14.72
CA ARG A 84 -15.92 4.10 13.63
C ARG A 84 -17.37 4.63 13.75
N GLN A 85 -18.01 4.43 14.89
CA GLN A 85 -19.41 4.85 15.06
C GLN A 85 -19.59 6.36 15.17
N ILE A 86 -18.58 7.10 15.62
CA ILE A 86 -18.59 8.57 15.60
C ILE A 86 -18.44 9.06 14.16
N GLY A 87 -17.53 8.47 13.38
CA GLY A 87 -17.36 8.76 11.96
C GLY A 87 -18.63 8.47 11.16
N GLU A 88 -19.30 7.34 11.39
CA GLU A 88 -20.58 7.00 10.76
C GLU A 88 -21.67 8.07 10.99
N LYS A 89 -21.76 8.63 12.21
CA LYS A 89 -22.71 9.74 12.51
C LYS A 89 -22.40 11.00 11.68
N ALA A 90 -21.16 11.20 11.27
CA ALA A 90 -20.72 12.32 10.43
C ALA A 90 -20.69 11.99 8.92
N GLY A 91 -21.01 10.75 8.53
CA GLY A 91 -20.93 10.30 7.16
C GLY A 91 -19.50 9.98 6.69
N VAL A 92 -18.60 9.67 7.63
CA VAL A 92 -17.19 9.34 7.38
C VAL A 92 -16.94 7.84 7.57
N SER A 93 -16.23 7.25 6.63
CA SER A 93 -15.87 5.84 6.61
C SER A 93 -14.57 5.60 7.39
N ILE A 94 -14.64 4.94 8.54
CA ILE A 94 -13.47 4.62 9.36
C ILE A 94 -13.34 3.10 9.52
N PRO A 95 -12.42 2.45 8.81
CA PRO A 95 -12.28 0.99 8.80
C PRO A 95 -11.52 0.49 10.03
N LEU A 96 -12.20 0.43 11.15
CA LEU A 96 -11.71 -0.27 12.36
C LEU A 96 -12.86 -0.98 13.06
N TYR A 97 -12.54 -2.03 13.79
CA TYR A 97 -13.51 -2.74 14.60
C TYR A 97 -12.82 -3.36 15.83
N PRO A 98 -13.47 -3.38 17.01
CA PRO A 98 -12.88 -4.00 18.17
C PRO A 98 -12.95 -5.53 18.12
N ALA A 99 -11.86 -6.18 18.55
CA ALA A 99 -11.79 -7.61 18.83
C ALA A 99 -11.61 -7.83 20.33
N GLU A 100 -11.99 -9.02 20.81
CA GLU A 100 -11.65 -9.46 22.16
C GLU A 100 -10.14 -9.72 22.21
N HIS A 101 -9.49 -9.28 23.27
CA HIS A 101 -8.06 -9.48 23.47
C HIS A 101 -7.79 -9.99 24.89
N PHE A 102 -6.85 -10.94 25.03
CA PHE A 102 -6.73 -11.75 26.22
C PHE A 102 -5.33 -11.69 26.84
N TYR A 103 -5.29 -11.64 28.17
CA TYR A 103 -4.09 -11.96 28.94
C TYR A 103 -4.44 -12.52 30.31
N ILE A 104 -3.49 -13.20 30.92
CA ILE A 104 -3.56 -13.61 32.33
C ILE A 104 -2.49 -12.90 33.16
N ILE A 105 -2.77 -12.75 34.46
CA ILE A 105 -1.78 -12.38 35.46
C ILE A 105 -1.67 -13.55 36.41
N THR A 106 -0.46 -14.03 36.65
CA THR A 106 -0.20 -15.15 37.56
C THR A 106 -0.33 -14.75 39.04
N GLU A 107 -0.43 -15.73 39.93
CA GLU A 107 -0.09 -15.51 41.33
C GLU A 107 1.40 -15.09 41.45
N PRO A 108 1.80 -14.46 42.59
CA PRO A 108 3.19 -14.10 42.84
C PRO A 108 4.13 -15.30 42.71
N ILE A 109 5.25 -15.10 42.04
CA ILE A 109 6.29 -16.11 41.85
C ILE A 109 7.47 -15.78 42.74
N GLU A 110 7.81 -16.74 43.61
CA GLU A 110 8.91 -16.57 44.54
C GLU A 110 10.25 -16.37 43.83
N ASN A 111 11.04 -15.39 44.26
CA ASN A 111 12.35 -15.05 43.69
C ASN A 111 12.34 -14.61 42.22
N LEU A 112 11.18 -14.21 41.64
CA LEU A 112 11.13 -13.64 40.32
C LEU A 112 11.91 -12.32 40.24
N SER A 113 12.84 -12.23 39.31
CA SER A 113 13.59 -10.98 39.09
C SER A 113 12.67 -9.87 38.57
N LYS A 114 12.70 -8.69 39.19
CA LYS A 114 11.91 -7.50 38.78
C LYS A 114 12.47 -6.78 37.56
N THR A 115 13.61 -7.23 37.04
CA THR A 115 14.30 -6.60 35.91
C THR A 115 14.29 -7.46 34.65
N LEU A 116 13.37 -8.44 34.58
CA LEU A 116 13.22 -9.28 33.42
C LEU A 116 12.74 -8.43 32.22
N PRO A 117 13.39 -8.53 31.05
CA PRO A 117 12.90 -7.87 29.84
C PRO A 117 11.54 -8.48 29.41
N THR A 118 10.71 -7.67 28.77
CA THR A 118 9.51 -8.20 28.10
C THR A 118 9.93 -9.10 26.95
N ILE A 119 9.36 -10.30 26.87
CA ILE A 119 9.60 -11.25 25.77
C ILE A 119 8.38 -11.29 24.85
N ARG A 120 8.65 -11.32 23.55
CA ARG A 120 7.68 -11.64 22.50
C ARG A 120 8.11 -12.93 21.83
N ASP A 121 7.28 -13.97 21.94
CA ASP A 121 7.45 -15.25 21.28
C ASP A 121 6.50 -15.31 20.07
N PHE A 122 6.99 -14.89 18.92
CA PHE A 122 6.20 -14.78 17.70
C PHE A 122 5.73 -16.15 17.19
N ASP A 123 6.56 -17.18 17.32
CA ASP A 123 6.19 -18.54 16.89
C ASP A 123 4.99 -19.10 17.67
N ASN A 124 4.93 -18.80 18.96
CA ASN A 124 3.86 -19.21 19.86
C ASN A 124 2.76 -18.15 20.04
N ARG A 125 2.89 -16.98 19.37
CA ARG A 125 1.92 -15.85 19.44
C ARG A 125 1.65 -15.37 20.86
N THR A 126 2.68 -15.38 21.72
CA THR A 126 2.58 -14.99 23.13
C THR A 126 3.57 -13.87 23.46
N TYR A 127 3.21 -13.07 24.44
CA TYR A 127 4.14 -12.14 25.08
C TYR A 127 4.10 -12.27 26.59
N ILE A 128 5.25 -12.06 27.23
CA ILE A 128 5.40 -12.24 28.66
C ILE A 128 6.13 -11.04 29.24
N LYS A 129 5.55 -10.48 30.30
CA LYS A 129 6.05 -9.32 31.01
C LYS A 129 6.06 -9.57 32.52
N GLU A 130 7.12 -9.18 33.20
CA GLU A 130 7.14 -9.10 34.64
C GLU A 130 6.19 -7.99 35.12
N ASP A 131 5.38 -8.26 36.14
CA ASP A 131 4.39 -7.35 36.73
C ASP A 131 4.35 -7.49 38.25
N ALA A 132 5.17 -6.70 38.93
CA ALA A 132 5.24 -6.65 40.40
C ALA A 132 5.36 -8.04 41.07
N GLY A 133 6.32 -8.85 40.65
CA GLY A 133 6.59 -10.19 41.18
C GLY A 133 5.68 -11.28 40.60
N LYS A 134 4.93 -10.97 39.55
CA LYS A 134 4.04 -11.88 38.81
C LYS A 134 4.44 -11.85 37.31
N LEU A 135 3.91 -12.77 36.55
CA LEU A 135 3.99 -12.72 35.10
C LEU A 135 2.63 -12.34 34.49
N LEU A 136 2.63 -11.35 33.63
CA LEU A 136 1.54 -11.11 32.68
C LEU A 136 1.85 -11.90 31.42
N VAL A 137 0.94 -12.79 31.00
CA VAL A 137 1.04 -13.60 29.79
C VAL A 137 -0.12 -13.23 28.88
N GLY A 138 0.17 -12.62 27.75
CA GLY A 138 -0.82 -12.24 26.74
C GLY A 138 -0.61 -12.95 25.42
N ILE A 139 -1.60 -12.86 24.56
CA ILE A 139 -1.62 -13.59 23.28
C ILE A 139 -1.99 -12.67 22.12
N PHE A 140 -1.57 -13.06 20.91
CA PHE A 140 -2.02 -12.50 19.64
C PHE A 140 -2.54 -13.66 18.77
N GLU A 141 -3.76 -14.09 19.09
CA GLU A 141 -4.38 -15.27 18.52
C GLU A 141 -4.52 -15.21 16.99
N ALA A 142 -4.34 -16.35 16.32
CA ALA A 142 -4.38 -16.45 14.86
C ALA A 142 -5.78 -16.14 14.28
N ASN A 143 -6.84 -16.43 15.08
CA ASN A 143 -8.23 -16.19 14.71
C ASN A 143 -8.90 -15.43 15.84
N SER A 144 -8.92 -14.10 15.76
CA SER A 144 -9.50 -13.29 16.82
C SER A 144 -11.03 -13.30 16.82
N ILE A 145 -11.61 -12.93 17.93
CA ILE A 145 -13.06 -12.86 18.13
C ILE A 145 -13.50 -11.40 18.00
N PRO A 146 -14.31 -11.03 16.98
CA PRO A 146 -14.90 -9.70 16.92
C PRO A 146 -15.73 -9.40 18.15
N ALA A 147 -15.46 -8.28 18.82
CA ALA A 147 -16.19 -7.89 20.02
C ALA A 147 -17.60 -7.35 19.70
N PHE A 148 -18.47 -7.27 20.70
CA PHE A 148 -19.83 -6.70 20.58
C PHE A 148 -20.68 -7.30 19.45
N ASN A 149 -20.52 -8.58 19.15
CA ASN A 149 -21.18 -9.25 18.02
C ASN A 149 -22.71 -9.15 18.00
N LYS A 150 -23.36 -8.99 19.17
CA LYS A 150 -24.82 -8.89 19.28
C LYS A 150 -25.34 -7.52 18.84
N THR A 151 -24.62 -6.46 19.14
CA THR A 151 -25.03 -5.07 18.90
C THR A 151 -24.35 -4.44 17.69
N ASN A 152 -23.20 -4.98 17.26
CA ASN A 152 -22.30 -4.41 16.27
C ASN A 152 -21.82 -2.97 16.57
N LYS A 153 -21.96 -2.54 17.82
CA LYS A 153 -21.59 -1.21 18.30
C LYS A 153 -20.98 -1.30 19.70
N VAL A 154 -19.97 -0.50 19.92
CA VAL A 154 -19.43 -0.27 21.25
C VAL A 154 -20.47 0.55 22.05
N PRO A 155 -20.92 0.09 23.24
CA PRO A 155 -21.84 0.88 24.06
C PRO A 155 -21.24 2.24 24.41
N GLU A 156 -22.07 3.30 24.37
CA GLU A 156 -21.60 4.67 24.68
C GLU A 156 -21.09 4.83 26.12
N ASN A 157 -21.65 4.07 27.03
CA ASN A 157 -21.28 4.04 28.45
C ASN A 157 -20.27 2.94 28.81
N PHE A 158 -19.68 2.24 27.82
CA PHE A 158 -18.69 1.22 28.07
C PHE A 158 -17.39 1.88 28.59
N SER A 159 -17.03 1.60 29.83
CA SER A 159 -15.85 2.15 30.49
C SER A 159 -15.28 1.11 31.45
N PHE A 160 -13.99 0.80 31.31
CA PHE A 160 -13.30 -0.23 32.10
C PHE A 160 -14.01 -1.60 32.14
N GLY A 161 -14.81 -1.88 31.13
CA GLY A 161 -15.56 -3.13 31.04
C GLY A 161 -14.68 -4.28 30.54
N GLU A 162 -14.96 -5.46 31.07
CA GLU A 162 -14.32 -6.71 30.70
C GLU A 162 -15.37 -7.63 30.09
N PHE A 163 -14.96 -8.55 29.21
CA PHE A 163 -15.80 -9.61 28.70
C PHE A 163 -15.74 -10.85 29.62
N GLN A 164 -16.61 -11.76 29.39
CA GLN A 164 -16.59 -13.04 30.07
C GLN A 164 -15.31 -13.81 29.70
N GLU A 165 -14.73 -14.50 30.68
CA GLU A 165 -13.55 -15.34 30.48
C GLU A 165 -13.82 -16.38 29.40
N ASN A 166 -12.88 -16.56 28.47
CA ASN A 166 -12.92 -17.57 27.42
C ASN A 166 -11.64 -18.41 27.48
N PHE A 167 -11.64 -19.31 28.46
CA PHE A 167 -10.47 -20.15 28.72
C PHE A 167 -10.20 -21.14 27.59
N GLU A 168 -11.25 -21.68 26.97
CA GLU A 168 -11.14 -22.63 25.86
C GLU A 168 -10.38 -21.99 24.67
N HIS A 169 -10.67 -20.72 24.37
CA HIS A 169 -9.97 -19.96 23.32
C HIS A 169 -8.50 -19.64 23.69
N PHE A 170 -8.23 -19.41 24.96
CA PHE A 170 -6.90 -19.05 25.47
C PHE A 170 -5.99 -20.28 25.68
N GLU A 171 -6.53 -21.45 26.00
CA GLU A 171 -5.81 -22.65 26.41
C GLU A 171 -4.67 -23.08 25.46
N PRO A 172 -4.84 -23.11 24.12
CA PRO A 172 -3.76 -23.52 23.21
C PRO A 172 -2.51 -22.64 23.33
N TYR A 173 -2.71 -21.36 23.53
CA TYR A 173 -1.63 -20.37 23.69
C TYR A 173 -1.01 -20.43 25.09
N LEU A 174 -1.82 -20.71 26.13
CA LEU A 174 -1.31 -20.95 27.48
C LEU A 174 -0.41 -22.19 27.50
N ASN A 175 -0.80 -23.26 26.83
CA ASN A 175 0.01 -24.48 26.73
C ASN A 175 1.35 -24.20 26.00
N ALA A 176 1.34 -23.36 24.97
CA ALA A 176 2.57 -22.91 24.30
C ALA A 176 3.44 -22.04 25.23
N ALA A 177 2.82 -21.13 26.01
CA ALA A 177 3.52 -20.33 27.00
C ALA A 177 4.12 -21.19 28.13
N ILE A 178 3.44 -22.22 28.61
CA ILE A 178 3.94 -23.20 29.61
C ILE A 178 5.18 -23.91 29.05
N LYS A 179 5.14 -24.36 27.81
CA LYS A 179 6.31 -24.99 27.17
C LYS A 179 7.52 -24.04 27.15
N ARG A 180 7.30 -22.75 26.89
CA ARG A 180 8.34 -21.71 26.88
C ARG A 180 8.80 -21.32 28.29
N PHE A 181 7.87 -21.29 29.23
CA PHE A 181 8.09 -20.91 30.64
C PHE A 181 7.50 -22.00 31.56
N PRO A 182 8.24 -23.09 31.84
CA PRO A 182 7.70 -24.24 32.61
C PRO A 182 7.19 -23.87 34.01
N ILE A 183 7.65 -22.76 34.58
CA ILE A 183 7.17 -22.27 35.88
C ILE A 183 5.65 -21.99 35.88
N LEU A 184 5.07 -21.70 34.71
CA LEU A 184 3.63 -21.43 34.56
C LEU A 184 2.79 -22.69 34.83
N GLU A 185 3.33 -23.92 34.68
CA GLU A 185 2.61 -25.17 34.93
C GLU A 185 2.13 -25.29 36.37
N THR A 186 2.90 -24.76 37.31
CA THR A 186 2.61 -24.84 38.75
C THR A 186 2.17 -23.51 39.35
N THR A 187 2.14 -22.44 38.58
CA THR A 187 1.76 -21.11 39.06
C THR A 187 0.26 -20.88 38.83
N GLY A 188 -0.47 -20.49 39.86
CA GLY A 188 -1.90 -20.19 39.76
C GLY A 188 -2.18 -18.92 38.92
N ILE A 189 -3.38 -18.85 38.37
CA ILE A 189 -3.87 -17.64 37.67
C ILE A 189 -4.63 -16.78 38.69
N ARG A 190 -4.14 -15.58 38.91
CA ARG A 190 -4.77 -14.58 39.78
C ARG A 190 -5.88 -13.81 39.05
N LYS A 191 -5.67 -13.49 37.78
CA LYS A 191 -6.64 -12.77 36.96
C LYS A 191 -6.59 -13.27 35.53
N PHE A 192 -7.75 -13.54 34.97
CA PHE A 192 -7.98 -13.67 33.55
C PHE A 192 -8.61 -12.36 33.06
N PHE A 193 -8.06 -11.76 32.05
CA PHE A 193 -8.58 -10.53 31.45
C PHE A 193 -9.01 -10.80 30.01
N SER A 194 -10.20 -10.33 29.67
CA SER A 194 -10.66 -10.22 28.29
C SER A 194 -11.31 -8.86 28.10
N GLY A 195 -10.81 -8.07 27.17
CA GLY A 195 -11.32 -6.73 26.89
C GLY A 195 -11.26 -6.38 25.42
N PRO A 196 -12.01 -5.35 25.00
CA PRO A 196 -12.01 -4.94 23.60
C PRO A 196 -10.79 -4.10 23.24
N GLU A 197 -10.18 -4.41 22.11
CA GLU A 197 -9.13 -3.59 21.50
C GLU A 197 -9.41 -3.39 20.01
N SER A 198 -9.13 -2.19 19.47
CA SER A 198 -9.48 -1.84 18.09
C SER A 198 -8.40 -2.21 17.09
N PHE A 199 -8.83 -2.86 16.00
CA PHE A 199 -7.96 -3.27 14.89
C PHE A 199 -8.47 -2.74 13.56
N THR A 200 -7.53 -2.48 12.65
CA THR A 200 -7.73 -2.08 11.27
C THR A 200 -7.58 -3.28 10.32
N PRO A 201 -8.01 -3.19 9.05
CA PRO A 201 -7.93 -4.32 8.12
C PRO A 201 -6.51 -4.83 7.84
N ASP A 202 -5.50 -3.97 7.99
CA ASP A 202 -4.09 -4.23 7.65
C ASP A 202 -3.13 -4.04 8.83
N THR A 203 -3.67 -3.90 10.05
CA THR A 203 -2.90 -3.67 11.28
C THR A 203 -2.08 -2.38 11.34
N ASN A 204 -2.26 -1.46 10.40
CA ASN A 204 -1.64 -0.14 10.45
C ASN A 204 -2.59 0.92 11.01
N THR A 205 -2.05 1.90 11.71
CA THR A 205 -2.81 3.03 12.28
C THR A 205 -3.54 3.83 11.19
N LEU A 206 -4.65 4.46 11.53
CA LEU A 206 -5.39 5.39 10.66
C LEU A 206 -5.02 6.82 11.01
N LEU A 207 -4.37 7.50 10.08
CA LEU A 207 -3.95 8.90 10.20
C LEU A 207 -4.45 9.73 9.01
N GLY A 208 -4.57 11.03 9.21
CA GLY A 208 -4.73 12.02 8.16
C GLY A 208 -6.14 12.53 7.94
N GLU A 209 -6.27 13.41 6.97
CA GLU A 209 -7.53 14.04 6.58
C GLU A 209 -8.41 13.04 5.83
N VAL A 210 -9.68 12.92 6.25
CA VAL A 210 -10.63 12.02 5.60
C VAL A 210 -11.10 12.60 4.26
N PRO A 211 -11.41 11.76 3.25
CA PRO A 211 -11.80 12.26 1.93
C PRO A 211 -13.21 12.87 1.87
N GLU A 212 -14.09 12.56 2.83
CA GLU A 212 -15.49 12.97 2.82
C GLU A 212 -15.71 14.38 3.35
N ILE A 213 -14.92 14.82 4.34
CA ILE A 213 -15.12 16.10 5.04
C ILE A 213 -13.80 16.85 5.17
N LYS A 214 -13.71 18.01 4.56
CA LYS A 214 -12.51 18.86 4.65
C LYS A 214 -12.26 19.31 6.10
N ASN A 215 -10.96 19.27 6.50
CA ASN A 215 -10.49 19.62 7.83
C ASN A 215 -10.92 18.63 8.94
N PHE A 216 -11.37 17.45 8.57
CA PHE A 216 -11.63 16.37 9.51
C PHE A 216 -10.49 15.36 9.42
N PHE A 217 -9.71 15.27 10.48
CA PHE A 217 -8.58 14.35 10.61
C PHE A 217 -8.92 13.18 11.53
N VAL A 218 -8.27 12.06 11.30
CA VAL A 218 -8.32 10.90 12.19
C VAL A 218 -6.94 10.57 12.74
N CYS A 219 -6.89 10.06 13.97
CA CYS A 219 -5.72 9.49 14.62
C CYS A 219 -6.21 8.35 15.53
N CYS A 220 -6.43 7.16 14.95
CA CYS A 220 -7.06 6.05 15.65
C CYS A 220 -6.60 4.69 15.08
N GLY A 221 -7.09 3.57 15.62
CA GLY A 221 -6.74 2.23 15.16
C GLY A 221 -5.26 1.90 15.37
N LEU A 222 -4.77 2.07 16.61
CA LEU A 222 -3.35 1.88 16.94
C LEU A 222 -2.92 0.40 17.10
N ASN A 223 -3.84 -0.55 16.92
CA ASN A 223 -3.55 -1.99 16.79
C ASN A 223 -2.59 -2.52 17.87
N SER A 224 -2.89 -2.30 19.15
CA SER A 224 -2.10 -2.76 20.31
C SER A 224 -0.70 -2.11 20.48
N ILE A 225 -0.31 -1.15 19.63
CA ILE A 225 1.00 -0.49 19.71
C ILE A 225 0.92 0.99 20.14
N GLY A 226 -0.24 1.43 20.66
CA GLY A 226 -0.53 2.83 20.96
C GLY A 226 0.44 3.50 21.94
N ILE A 227 0.97 2.79 22.94
CA ILE A 227 1.93 3.35 23.89
C ILE A 227 3.24 3.69 23.17
N GLY A 228 3.78 2.79 22.35
CA GLY A 228 5.01 3.01 21.60
C GLY A 228 4.88 4.04 20.49
N SER A 229 3.73 4.11 19.83
CA SER A 229 3.50 4.96 18.65
C SER A 229 2.83 6.30 18.96
N GLY A 230 2.18 6.46 20.12
CA GLY A 230 1.35 7.63 20.45
C GLY A 230 2.05 8.98 20.26
N GLY A 231 3.33 9.09 20.67
CA GLY A 231 4.13 10.30 20.47
C GLY A 231 4.37 10.60 18.97
N GLY A 232 4.72 9.57 18.18
CA GLY A 232 4.99 9.68 16.75
C GLY A 232 3.75 10.07 15.96
N VAL A 233 2.63 9.37 16.16
CA VAL A 233 1.38 9.67 15.43
C VAL A 233 0.82 11.05 15.80
N GLY A 234 0.98 11.48 17.07
CA GLY A 234 0.59 12.82 17.49
C GLY A 234 1.43 13.91 16.80
N LYS A 235 2.75 13.72 16.69
CA LYS A 235 3.66 14.63 15.98
C LYS A 235 3.27 14.72 14.51
N VAL A 236 3.19 13.60 13.81
CA VAL A 236 2.84 13.54 12.37
C VAL A 236 1.49 14.21 12.12
N THR A 237 0.48 13.94 12.95
CA THR A 237 -0.84 14.56 12.81
C THR A 237 -0.77 16.08 12.96
N ALA A 238 -0.02 16.58 13.95
CA ALA A 238 0.15 18.02 14.17
C ALA A 238 0.90 18.70 13.00
N GLU A 239 1.97 18.09 12.51
CA GLU A 239 2.74 18.58 11.35
C GLU A 239 1.84 18.63 10.11
N TRP A 240 1.06 17.58 9.84
CA TRP A 240 0.12 17.52 8.72
C TRP A 240 -0.94 18.62 8.78
N LEU A 241 -1.53 18.86 9.96
CA LEU A 241 -2.47 19.97 10.17
C LEU A 241 -1.84 21.33 9.87
N MET A 242 -0.58 21.54 10.27
CA MET A 242 0.11 22.83 10.11
C MET A 242 0.56 23.10 8.67
N THR A 243 0.98 22.07 7.94
CA THR A 243 1.56 22.21 6.61
C THR A 243 0.58 21.88 5.47
N GLY A 244 -0.48 21.11 5.78
CA GLY A 244 -1.45 20.62 4.81
C GLY A 244 -0.99 19.39 4.00
N HIS A 245 0.23 18.91 4.22
CA HIS A 245 0.81 17.68 3.63
C HIS A 245 1.92 17.12 4.53
N ILE A 246 2.40 15.94 4.22
CA ILE A 246 3.57 15.30 4.87
C ILE A 246 4.56 14.91 3.79
N ASN A 247 5.85 15.15 4.06
CA ASN A 247 6.92 14.82 3.13
C ASN A 247 7.50 13.40 3.33
N GLU A 248 7.23 12.78 4.47
CA GLU A 248 7.59 11.39 4.73
C GLU A 248 6.61 10.44 4.02
N ASP A 249 7.08 9.26 3.65
CA ASP A 249 6.20 8.19 3.16
C ASP A 249 5.42 7.57 4.32
N ILE A 250 4.21 8.07 4.52
CA ILE A 250 3.25 7.55 5.51
C ILE A 250 2.02 6.92 4.86
N PHE A 251 2.09 6.55 3.56
CA PHE A 251 0.94 6.03 2.85
C PHE A 251 0.33 4.80 3.54
N SER A 252 1.14 3.93 4.12
CA SER A 252 0.67 2.78 4.90
C SER A 252 -0.14 3.14 6.16
N TYR A 253 -0.13 4.41 6.58
CA TYR A 253 -0.90 4.92 7.71
C TYR A 253 -2.03 5.87 7.29
N ASP A 254 -1.97 6.43 6.05
CA ASP A 254 -2.99 7.34 5.55
C ASP A 254 -4.35 6.63 5.42
N ILE A 255 -5.41 7.17 6.05
CA ILE A 255 -6.76 6.60 5.96
C ILE A 255 -7.23 6.44 4.50
N LYS A 256 -6.73 7.28 3.58
CA LYS A 256 -7.05 7.25 2.16
C LYS A 256 -6.47 6.05 1.38
N ARG A 257 -5.72 5.14 2.05
CA ARG A 257 -5.40 3.82 1.49
C ARG A 257 -6.60 2.90 1.42
N PHE A 258 -7.66 3.22 2.17
CA PHE A 258 -8.89 2.46 2.22
C PHE A 258 -10.01 3.08 1.38
N GLN A 259 -10.88 2.24 0.86
CA GLN A 259 -12.14 2.59 0.20
C GLN A 259 -13.31 2.29 1.15
N ASN A 260 -14.49 2.81 0.84
CA ASN A 260 -15.67 2.70 1.72
C ASN A 260 -16.05 1.27 2.11
N PHE A 261 -15.88 0.29 1.20
CA PHE A 261 -16.23 -1.10 1.48
C PHE A 261 -15.43 -1.72 2.64
N HIS A 262 -14.21 -1.19 2.93
CA HIS A 262 -13.40 -1.67 4.07
C HIS A 262 -14.06 -1.38 5.42
N SER A 263 -14.98 -0.42 5.49
CA SER A 263 -15.77 -0.10 6.70
C SER A 263 -17.10 -0.85 6.78
N GLU A 264 -17.49 -1.61 5.76
CA GLU A 264 -18.69 -2.43 5.81
C GLU A 264 -18.56 -3.51 6.90
N LEU A 265 -19.61 -3.70 7.69
CA LEU A 265 -19.58 -4.61 8.83
C LEU A 265 -19.18 -6.04 8.46
N GLY A 266 -19.68 -6.54 7.33
CA GLY A 266 -19.32 -7.87 6.84
C GLY A 266 -17.84 -7.99 6.59
N PHE A 267 -17.28 -7.02 5.86
CA PHE A 267 -15.87 -6.97 5.54
C PHE A 267 -14.99 -6.85 6.78
N ILE A 268 -15.23 -5.81 7.61
CA ILE A 268 -14.29 -5.50 8.70
C ILE A 268 -14.30 -6.55 9.80
N LYS A 269 -15.46 -7.10 10.13
CA LYS A 269 -15.57 -8.16 11.16
C LYS A 269 -14.87 -9.44 10.74
N GLU A 270 -15.02 -9.86 9.49
CA GLU A 270 -14.33 -11.02 8.97
C GLU A 270 -12.81 -10.75 8.88
N ARG A 271 -12.38 -9.59 8.38
CA ARG A 271 -10.99 -9.24 8.23
C ARG A 271 -10.23 -9.17 9.55
N ILE A 272 -10.80 -8.61 10.61
CA ILE A 272 -10.08 -8.53 11.88
C ILE A 272 -9.86 -9.88 12.54
N THR A 273 -10.62 -10.93 12.18
CA THR A 273 -10.35 -12.28 12.68
C THR A 273 -8.96 -12.76 12.26
N GLU A 274 -8.46 -12.32 11.12
CA GLU A 274 -7.12 -12.61 10.59
C GLU A 274 -6.09 -11.55 10.99
N SER A 275 -6.43 -10.26 10.88
CA SER A 275 -5.46 -9.17 11.00
C SER A 275 -4.85 -9.06 12.40
N LEU A 276 -5.58 -9.31 13.49
CA LEU A 276 -5.00 -9.34 14.83
C LEU A 276 -3.84 -10.34 14.91
N GLY A 277 -4.06 -11.56 14.41
CA GLY A 277 -3.05 -12.61 14.42
C GLY A 277 -1.84 -12.29 13.52
N ASP A 278 -2.01 -11.44 12.51
CA ASP A 278 -0.93 -11.04 11.63
C ASP A 278 0.15 -10.20 12.32
N LEU A 279 -0.17 -9.52 13.43
CA LEU A 279 0.82 -8.82 14.27
C LEU A 279 1.93 -9.74 14.80
N TYR A 280 1.62 -11.01 15.05
CA TYR A 280 2.57 -12.04 15.47
C TYR A 280 2.77 -13.14 14.42
N GLY A 281 2.13 -13.01 13.27
CA GLY A 281 2.32 -13.93 12.15
C GLY A 281 3.62 -13.69 11.40
N VAL A 282 4.04 -14.68 10.62
CA VAL A 282 5.16 -14.49 9.69
C VAL A 282 4.75 -13.54 8.57
N HIS A 283 5.52 -12.48 8.38
CA HIS A 283 5.32 -11.51 7.31
C HIS A 283 5.96 -12.03 6.01
N TRP A 284 5.31 -13.04 5.42
CA TRP A 284 5.79 -13.63 4.18
C TRP A 284 5.79 -12.61 3.03
N PRO A 285 6.81 -12.61 2.17
CA PRO A 285 6.78 -11.86 0.93
C PRO A 285 5.54 -12.23 0.10
N PHE A 286 4.90 -11.24 -0.53
CA PHE A 286 3.72 -11.42 -1.40
C PHE A 286 2.48 -12.00 -0.70
N LYS A 287 2.44 -12.00 0.63
CA LYS A 287 1.32 -12.54 1.42
C LYS A 287 -0.01 -11.91 1.01
N GLN A 288 -1.02 -12.75 0.80
CA GLN A 288 -2.40 -12.34 0.55
C GLN A 288 -3.28 -12.68 1.74
N HIS A 289 -4.22 -11.78 2.06
CA HIS A 289 -5.24 -12.08 3.06
C HIS A 289 -6.17 -13.19 2.57
N LYS A 290 -6.66 -14.02 3.50
CA LYS A 290 -7.58 -15.12 3.23
C LYS A 290 -9.04 -14.76 3.46
N THR A 291 -9.29 -13.82 4.39
CA THR A 291 -10.62 -13.33 4.75
C THR A 291 -11.07 -12.19 3.86
N SER A 292 -12.36 -11.89 3.83
CA SER A 292 -12.98 -10.77 3.12
C SER A 292 -12.54 -10.69 1.65
N ARG A 293 -12.58 -11.84 0.99
CA ARG A 293 -12.27 -12.01 -0.43
C ARG A 293 -13.52 -11.81 -1.30
N ASN A 294 -13.33 -11.70 -2.60
CA ASN A 294 -14.39 -11.61 -3.62
C ASN A 294 -15.30 -10.38 -3.46
N ILE A 295 -14.76 -9.25 -3.01
CA ILE A 295 -15.52 -8.00 -2.87
C ILE A 295 -15.92 -7.43 -4.22
N LYS A 296 -14.96 -7.38 -5.18
CA LYS A 296 -15.20 -6.99 -6.56
C LYS A 296 -14.71 -8.10 -7.50
N ILE A 297 -15.64 -8.62 -8.28
CA ILE A 297 -15.38 -9.72 -9.21
C ILE A 297 -15.52 -9.21 -10.65
N LEU A 298 -14.54 -9.54 -11.49
CA LEU A 298 -14.53 -9.17 -12.90
C LEU A 298 -15.54 -10.01 -13.70
N PRO A 299 -16.15 -9.48 -14.78
CA PRO A 299 -17.09 -10.25 -15.61
C PRO A 299 -16.48 -11.53 -16.21
N HIS A 300 -15.17 -11.55 -16.41
CA HIS A 300 -14.41 -12.69 -16.97
C HIS A 300 -13.66 -13.51 -15.90
N HIS A 301 -13.98 -13.31 -14.61
CA HIS A 301 -13.31 -13.96 -13.48
C HIS A 301 -13.29 -15.49 -13.58
N GLU A 302 -14.42 -16.11 -13.91
CA GLU A 302 -14.48 -17.58 -14.05
C GLU A 302 -13.63 -18.09 -15.21
N SER A 303 -13.47 -17.29 -16.28
CA SER A 303 -12.54 -17.62 -17.36
C SER A 303 -11.09 -17.56 -16.88
N LEU A 304 -10.70 -16.50 -16.13
CA LEU A 304 -9.36 -16.41 -15.54
C LEU A 304 -9.07 -17.61 -14.63
N LYS A 305 -10.05 -17.96 -13.78
CA LYS A 305 -9.95 -19.12 -12.89
C LYS A 305 -9.77 -20.44 -13.64
N SER A 306 -10.48 -20.62 -14.75
CA SER A 306 -10.35 -21.82 -15.62
C SER A 306 -8.96 -21.91 -16.28
N PHE A 307 -8.28 -20.79 -16.49
CA PHE A 307 -6.89 -20.73 -16.95
C PHE A 307 -5.85 -20.88 -15.81
N GLY A 308 -6.28 -21.16 -14.59
CA GLY A 308 -5.39 -21.37 -13.46
C GLY A 308 -4.86 -20.08 -12.81
N ALA A 309 -5.64 -19.00 -12.82
CA ALA A 309 -5.26 -17.75 -12.14
C ALA A 309 -5.15 -17.93 -10.63
N CYS A 310 -4.02 -17.55 -10.07
CA CYS A 310 -3.86 -17.29 -8.63
C CYS A 310 -4.17 -15.82 -8.37
N PHE A 311 -5.13 -15.54 -7.48
CA PHE A 311 -5.62 -14.18 -7.27
C PHE A 311 -5.00 -13.51 -6.03
N GLY A 312 -4.75 -12.22 -6.17
CA GLY A 312 -4.52 -11.28 -5.07
C GLY A 312 -5.54 -10.13 -5.14
N VAL A 313 -5.65 -9.36 -4.05
CA VAL A 313 -6.61 -8.26 -3.97
C VAL A 313 -5.94 -6.92 -4.26
N SER A 314 -6.55 -6.11 -5.14
CA SER A 314 -6.16 -4.71 -5.37
C SER A 314 -7.40 -3.85 -5.57
N GLY A 315 -7.56 -2.80 -4.74
CA GLY A 315 -8.75 -1.93 -4.79
C GLY A 315 -10.09 -2.67 -4.62
N GLY A 316 -10.06 -3.82 -3.94
CA GLY A 316 -11.20 -4.74 -3.77
C GLY A 316 -11.40 -5.75 -4.88
N TYR A 317 -10.71 -5.60 -6.01
CA TYR A 317 -10.77 -6.56 -7.13
C TYR A 317 -9.91 -7.78 -6.87
N GLU A 318 -10.44 -8.96 -7.20
CA GLU A 318 -9.68 -10.19 -7.37
C GLU A 318 -8.90 -10.09 -8.68
N ARG A 319 -7.58 -9.87 -8.60
CA ARG A 319 -6.70 -9.65 -9.73
C ARG A 319 -5.72 -10.81 -9.88
N PRO A 320 -5.51 -11.34 -11.12
CA PRO A 320 -4.50 -12.38 -11.34
C PRO A 320 -3.09 -11.89 -10.97
N MET A 321 -2.43 -12.65 -10.11
CA MET A 321 -1.04 -12.41 -9.73
C MET A 321 -0.07 -13.23 -10.59
N TRP A 322 -0.47 -14.46 -10.95
CA TRP A 322 0.22 -15.40 -11.83
C TRP A 322 -0.75 -16.50 -12.29
N PHE A 323 -0.39 -17.26 -13.31
CA PHE A 323 -1.19 -18.37 -13.83
C PHE A 323 -0.47 -19.70 -13.64
N ALA A 324 -1.12 -20.66 -12.98
CA ALA A 324 -0.54 -21.96 -12.69
C ALA A 324 -0.29 -22.78 -13.98
N LEU A 325 0.87 -23.38 -14.07
CA LEU A 325 1.28 -24.24 -15.18
C LEU A 325 1.14 -25.72 -14.80
N ASN A 326 0.82 -26.57 -15.77
CA ASN A 326 0.92 -28.03 -15.66
C ASN A 326 0.22 -28.63 -14.42
N GLU A 327 -1.06 -28.40 -14.26
CA GLU A 327 -1.90 -28.94 -13.18
C GLU A 327 -1.48 -28.55 -11.75
N LYS A 328 -0.57 -27.57 -11.59
CA LYS A 328 -0.24 -27.00 -10.28
C LYS A 328 -1.47 -26.25 -9.73
N LYS A 329 -1.59 -26.24 -8.40
CA LYS A 329 -2.62 -25.42 -7.75
C LYS A 329 -2.27 -23.93 -7.88
N PRO A 330 -3.26 -23.07 -8.19
CA PRO A 330 -3.08 -21.62 -8.22
C PRO A 330 -3.13 -21.01 -6.80
N GLU A 331 -2.20 -21.43 -5.97
CA GLU A 331 -2.11 -21.02 -4.56
C GLU A 331 -0.65 -20.65 -4.24
N TYR A 332 -0.45 -19.67 -3.34
CA TYR A 332 0.88 -19.30 -2.87
C TYR A 332 1.42 -20.34 -1.87
N GLU A 333 2.65 -20.79 -2.13
CA GLU A 333 3.51 -21.44 -1.14
C GLU A 333 4.57 -20.41 -0.74
N TYR A 334 4.37 -19.77 0.42
CA TYR A 334 5.22 -18.66 0.83
C TYR A 334 6.63 -19.10 1.23
N SER A 335 7.62 -18.34 0.82
CA SER A 335 9.03 -18.59 1.08
C SER A 335 9.83 -17.30 1.16
N TYR A 336 10.94 -17.28 1.91
CA TYR A 336 11.96 -16.23 1.84
C TYR A 336 13.07 -16.53 0.82
N ASN A 337 12.89 -17.59 0.02
CA ASN A 337 13.81 -18.00 -1.03
C ASN A 337 13.05 -18.10 -2.37
N HIS A 338 13.20 -19.22 -3.05
CA HIS A 338 12.52 -19.51 -4.31
C HIS A 338 11.00 -19.50 -4.14
N GLN A 339 10.31 -18.73 -4.97
CA GLN A 339 8.85 -18.63 -4.96
C GLN A 339 8.20 -19.67 -5.88
N ASN A 340 7.10 -20.28 -5.45
CA ASN A 340 6.43 -21.32 -6.24
C ASN A 340 5.83 -20.80 -7.57
N TRP A 341 5.61 -19.49 -7.69
CA TRP A 341 5.11 -18.83 -8.89
C TRP A 341 6.20 -18.45 -9.92
N TYR A 342 7.48 -18.56 -9.59
CA TYR A 342 8.58 -18.21 -10.51
C TYR A 342 8.52 -18.89 -11.86
N PRO A 343 8.24 -20.21 -11.98
CA PRO A 343 8.12 -20.85 -13.29
C PRO A 343 7.00 -20.26 -14.16
N SER A 344 5.89 -19.83 -13.52
CA SER A 344 4.78 -19.17 -14.21
C SER A 344 5.18 -17.78 -14.70
N ALA A 345 5.78 -16.96 -13.83
CA ALA A 345 6.26 -15.63 -14.21
C ALA A 345 7.37 -15.69 -15.28
N GLU A 346 8.25 -16.70 -15.25
CA GLU A 346 9.22 -16.96 -16.31
C GLU A 346 8.54 -17.22 -17.65
N TYR A 347 7.54 -18.10 -17.67
CA TYR A 347 6.79 -18.40 -18.89
C TYR A 347 6.06 -17.15 -19.40
N GLU A 348 5.35 -16.44 -18.52
CA GLU A 348 4.57 -15.25 -18.84
C GLU A 348 5.45 -14.11 -19.41
N THR A 349 6.59 -13.83 -18.80
CA THR A 349 7.51 -12.78 -19.25
C THR A 349 8.16 -13.15 -20.59
N LYS A 350 8.67 -14.38 -20.74
CA LYS A 350 9.29 -14.86 -21.99
C LYS A 350 8.29 -14.93 -23.14
N ASN A 351 7.05 -15.37 -22.86
CA ASN A 351 6.00 -15.39 -23.87
C ASN A 351 5.60 -13.99 -24.32
N THR A 352 5.48 -13.04 -23.37
CA THR A 352 5.16 -11.64 -23.69
C THR A 352 6.21 -11.01 -24.61
N VAL A 353 7.49 -11.24 -24.33
CA VAL A 353 8.60 -10.71 -25.16
C VAL A 353 8.63 -11.34 -26.56
N SER A 354 8.22 -12.59 -26.71
CA SER A 354 8.28 -13.33 -27.98
C SER A 354 6.98 -13.29 -28.79
N ASN A 355 5.84 -13.12 -28.12
CA ASN A 355 4.51 -13.25 -28.69
C ASN A 355 3.54 -12.14 -28.20
N VAL A 356 2.55 -12.50 -27.35
CA VAL A 356 1.58 -11.57 -26.74
C VAL A 356 1.27 -12.02 -25.31
N GLY A 357 1.37 -11.09 -24.37
CA GLY A 357 0.81 -11.20 -23.02
C GLY A 357 -0.48 -10.40 -22.88
N LEU A 358 -1.49 -10.99 -22.25
CA LEU A 358 -2.73 -10.32 -21.85
C LEU A 358 -2.72 -10.11 -20.34
N PHE A 359 -2.71 -8.84 -19.93
CA PHE A 359 -2.69 -8.41 -18.54
C PHE A 359 -4.02 -7.75 -18.16
N ASP A 360 -4.54 -8.07 -16.97
CA ASP A 360 -5.71 -7.37 -16.44
C ASP A 360 -5.28 -6.12 -15.67
N LEU A 361 -5.60 -4.96 -16.23
CA LEU A 361 -5.30 -3.64 -15.68
C LEU A 361 -6.53 -2.96 -15.05
N THR A 362 -7.63 -3.69 -14.92
CA THR A 362 -8.92 -3.16 -14.46
C THR A 362 -8.84 -2.41 -13.12
N PRO A 363 -8.04 -2.85 -12.12
CA PRO A 363 -7.97 -2.15 -10.84
C PRO A 363 -7.35 -0.75 -10.89
N PHE A 364 -6.59 -0.38 -11.95
CA PHE A 364 -6.04 0.97 -12.07
C PHE A 364 -7.14 2.02 -11.99
N SER A 365 -6.90 3.09 -11.25
CA SER A 365 -7.88 4.16 -11.02
C SER A 365 -8.12 4.96 -12.29
N LYS A 366 -9.37 5.29 -12.54
CA LYS A 366 -9.82 6.07 -13.70
C LYS A 366 -10.74 7.18 -13.23
N PHE A 367 -10.29 8.43 -13.41
CA PHE A 367 -11.09 9.61 -13.08
C PHE A 367 -11.36 10.40 -14.34
N GLU A 368 -12.52 11.03 -14.42
CA GLU A 368 -12.90 11.87 -15.55
C GLU A 368 -13.26 13.28 -15.10
N ILE A 369 -12.87 14.24 -15.91
CA ILE A 369 -13.16 15.66 -15.74
C ILE A 369 -13.75 16.16 -17.06
N PHE A 370 -14.96 16.72 -16.99
CA PHE A 370 -15.61 17.39 -18.09
C PHE A 370 -15.97 18.81 -17.68
N SER A 371 -15.28 19.80 -18.27
CA SER A 371 -15.51 21.24 -17.99
C SER A 371 -14.76 22.07 -19.03
N GLU A 372 -15.32 23.21 -19.42
CA GLU A 372 -14.64 24.19 -20.31
C GLU A 372 -13.26 24.62 -19.77
N ASN A 373 -13.08 24.57 -18.44
CA ASN A 373 -11.81 24.92 -17.77
C ASN A 373 -10.95 23.69 -17.44
N ALA A 374 -11.35 22.47 -17.80
CA ALA A 374 -10.64 21.23 -17.42
C ALA A 374 -9.18 21.25 -17.83
N TYR A 375 -8.88 21.72 -19.04
CA TYR A 375 -7.51 21.83 -19.55
C TYR A 375 -6.63 22.75 -18.69
N GLU A 376 -7.13 23.94 -18.37
CA GLU A 376 -6.39 24.94 -17.59
C GLU A 376 -6.14 24.45 -16.16
N GLU A 377 -7.14 23.84 -15.53
CA GLU A 377 -7.02 23.31 -14.18
C GLU A 377 -6.02 22.13 -14.13
N LEU A 378 -6.05 21.24 -15.12
CA LEU A 378 -5.04 20.17 -15.21
C LEU A 378 -3.63 20.73 -15.41
N GLN A 379 -3.48 21.83 -16.13
CA GLN A 379 -2.17 22.50 -16.26
C GLN A 379 -1.64 23.05 -14.92
N LYS A 380 -2.53 23.45 -13.99
CA LYS A 380 -2.15 24.00 -12.68
C LYS A 380 -1.77 22.91 -11.67
N ILE A 381 -2.19 21.67 -11.87
CA ILE A 381 -1.91 20.58 -10.93
C ILE A 381 -0.89 19.57 -11.45
N CYS A 382 -0.69 19.45 -12.76
CA CYS A 382 0.26 18.53 -13.38
C CYS A 382 1.61 19.22 -13.67
N THR A 383 2.71 18.49 -13.52
CA THR A 383 4.06 19.02 -13.82
C THR A 383 4.36 19.10 -15.32
N ALA A 384 3.83 18.15 -16.10
CA ALA A 384 3.98 18.15 -17.56
C ALA A 384 3.06 19.19 -18.23
N ASN A 385 3.37 19.53 -19.47
CA ASN A 385 2.48 20.30 -20.33
C ASN A 385 1.44 19.35 -20.95
N ILE A 386 0.25 19.32 -20.37
CA ILE A 386 -0.86 18.46 -20.81
C ILE A 386 -1.25 18.85 -22.24
N LYS A 387 -1.57 17.88 -23.07
CA LYS A 387 -1.97 18.07 -24.47
C LYS A 387 -3.49 18.13 -24.57
N ASN A 388 -4.01 19.17 -25.25
CA ASN A 388 -5.45 19.36 -25.51
C ASN A 388 -5.85 18.88 -26.94
N GLU A 389 -5.11 17.92 -27.46
CA GLU A 389 -5.43 17.26 -28.73
C GLU A 389 -6.12 15.93 -28.42
N ILE A 390 -7.27 15.68 -29.02
CA ILE A 390 -8.03 14.43 -28.82
C ILE A 390 -7.14 13.22 -29.07
N GLY A 391 -7.16 12.28 -28.14
CA GLY A 391 -6.38 11.06 -28.18
C GLY A 391 -4.92 11.21 -27.70
N LYS A 392 -4.46 12.38 -27.25
CA LYS A 392 -3.11 12.49 -26.67
C LYS A 392 -3.06 12.02 -25.24
N CYS A 393 -2.05 11.19 -24.96
CA CYS A 393 -1.72 10.72 -23.61
C CYS A 393 -0.49 11.47 -23.10
N THR A 394 -0.55 12.00 -21.88
CA THR A 394 0.55 12.72 -21.24
C THR A 394 0.87 12.08 -19.90
N TYR A 395 2.07 11.51 -19.77
CA TYR A 395 2.58 11.02 -18.49
C TYR A 395 3.06 12.22 -17.66
N THR A 396 2.68 12.27 -16.39
CA THR A 396 2.95 13.40 -15.50
C THR A 396 2.86 13.00 -14.04
N GLN A 397 3.41 13.86 -13.17
CA GLN A 397 3.23 13.79 -11.73
C GLN A 397 2.44 15.01 -11.25
N MET A 398 1.79 14.86 -10.09
CA MET A 398 1.30 15.96 -9.28
C MET A 398 2.12 16.02 -8.00
N LEU A 399 2.40 17.21 -7.52
CA LEU A 399 3.31 17.45 -6.40
C LEU A 399 2.60 18.10 -5.23
N ASN A 400 3.22 18.02 -4.04
CA ASN A 400 2.92 18.95 -2.96
C ASN A 400 3.72 20.27 -3.13
N SER A 401 3.48 21.23 -2.25
CA SER A 401 4.14 22.57 -2.32
C SER A 401 5.65 22.51 -2.18
N ASP A 402 6.19 21.49 -1.52
CA ASP A 402 7.63 21.29 -1.34
C ASP A 402 8.31 20.56 -2.50
N GLY A 403 7.51 20.08 -3.47
CA GLY A 403 7.99 19.40 -4.68
C GLY A 403 8.05 17.89 -4.56
N GLY A 404 7.53 17.30 -3.47
CA GLY A 404 7.38 15.86 -3.30
C GLY A 404 6.31 15.28 -4.22
N ILE A 405 6.54 14.05 -4.71
CA ILE A 405 5.67 13.38 -5.70
C ILE A 405 4.44 12.79 -5.01
N GLU A 406 3.32 13.50 -5.10
CA GLU A 406 2.05 13.04 -4.52
C GLU A 406 1.38 11.96 -5.36
N THR A 407 1.37 12.10 -6.67
CA THR A 407 0.78 11.09 -7.57
C THR A 407 1.62 10.92 -8.83
N ASP A 408 1.54 9.73 -9.43
CA ASP A 408 2.15 9.37 -10.70
C ASP A 408 1.07 8.84 -11.63
N LEU A 409 0.85 9.50 -12.79
CA LEU A 409 -0.35 9.28 -13.56
C LEU A 409 -0.20 9.60 -15.06
N THR A 410 -1.19 9.17 -15.82
CA THR A 410 -1.37 9.54 -17.23
C THR A 410 -2.66 10.32 -17.41
N VAL A 411 -2.58 11.49 -18.06
CA VAL A 411 -3.74 12.28 -18.49
C VAL A 411 -3.99 12.04 -19.98
N VAL A 412 -5.23 11.74 -20.32
CA VAL A 412 -5.66 11.46 -21.71
C VAL A 412 -6.77 12.43 -22.11
N CYS A 413 -6.59 13.13 -23.22
CA CYS A 413 -7.63 13.96 -23.80
C CYS A 413 -8.62 13.07 -24.59
N LEU A 414 -9.83 12.89 -24.05
CA LEU A 414 -10.88 12.06 -24.68
C LEU A 414 -11.65 12.83 -25.74
N ASP A 415 -11.90 14.11 -25.48
CA ASP A 415 -12.56 15.05 -26.41
C ASP A 415 -12.19 16.47 -25.95
N LYS A 416 -12.68 17.49 -26.67
CA LYS A 416 -12.54 18.87 -26.24
C LYS A 416 -13.11 19.03 -24.83
N ASP A 417 -12.31 19.62 -23.95
CA ASP A 417 -12.69 19.86 -22.55
C ASP A 417 -13.05 18.62 -21.73
N TYR A 418 -12.65 17.42 -22.20
CA TYR A 418 -12.93 16.14 -21.57
C TYR A 418 -11.66 15.31 -21.44
N PHE A 419 -11.27 15.01 -20.20
CA PHE A 419 -10.03 14.32 -19.88
C PHE A 419 -10.27 13.12 -18.97
N ARG A 420 -9.49 12.05 -19.19
CA ARG A 420 -9.39 10.91 -18.27
C ARG A 420 -8.01 10.91 -17.63
N ILE A 421 -7.98 10.71 -16.32
CA ILE A 421 -6.78 10.55 -15.51
C ILE A 421 -6.69 9.09 -15.09
N ILE A 422 -5.53 8.47 -15.28
CA ILE A 422 -5.29 7.06 -14.93
C ILE A 422 -4.13 7.04 -13.95
N SER A 423 -4.36 6.43 -12.77
CA SER A 423 -3.36 6.32 -11.72
C SER A 423 -3.34 4.92 -11.08
N SER A 424 -2.50 4.73 -10.06
CA SER A 424 -2.33 3.46 -9.37
C SER A 424 -3.63 2.95 -8.76
N ALA A 425 -3.81 1.63 -8.74
CA ALA A 425 -4.94 0.96 -8.09
C ALA A 425 -4.94 1.11 -6.57
N ALA A 426 -3.76 1.13 -5.95
CA ALA A 426 -3.61 1.21 -4.50
C ALA A 426 -3.92 2.60 -3.94
N THR A 427 -3.74 3.65 -4.74
CA THR A 427 -3.83 5.05 -4.32
C THR A 427 -5.14 5.74 -4.69
N ARG A 428 -6.16 4.98 -5.12
CA ARG A 428 -7.43 5.50 -5.66
C ARG A 428 -8.03 6.67 -4.86
N GLU A 429 -8.27 6.48 -3.57
CA GLU A 429 -8.90 7.54 -2.75
C GLU A 429 -7.92 8.68 -2.45
N ARG A 430 -6.62 8.38 -2.33
CA ARG A 430 -5.59 9.37 -2.12
C ARG A 430 -5.42 10.29 -3.34
N ASP A 431 -5.32 9.70 -4.53
CA ASP A 431 -5.17 10.44 -5.78
C ASP A 431 -6.42 11.27 -6.08
N LYS A 432 -7.60 10.67 -5.93
CA LYS A 432 -8.89 11.36 -6.05
C LYS A 432 -8.99 12.55 -5.11
N PHE A 433 -8.59 12.36 -3.84
CA PHE A 433 -8.57 13.44 -2.85
C PHE A 433 -7.61 14.55 -3.26
N HIS A 434 -6.37 14.23 -3.65
CA HIS A 434 -5.36 15.20 -4.07
C HIS A 434 -5.84 16.01 -5.29
N ILE A 435 -6.36 15.34 -6.31
CA ILE A 435 -6.90 15.99 -7.50
C ILE A 435 -8.04 16.93 -7.11
N LYS A 436 -9.06 16.43 -6.38
CA LYS A 436 -10.23 17.21 -5.96
C LYS A 436 -9.87 18.41 -5.09
N LYS A 437 -8.90 18.26 -4.19
CA LYS A 437 -8.42 19.32 -3.29
C LYS A 437 -7.88 20.53 -4.05
N HIS A 438 -7.35 20.33 -5.26
CA HIS A 438 -6.66 21.33 -6.04
C HIS A 438 -7.40 21.77 -7.32
N LEU A 439 -8.51 21.12 -7.68
CA LEU A 439 -9.41 21.60 -8.72
C LEU A 439 -10.29 22.73 -8.21
N HIS A 440 -10.73 23.59 -9.12
CA HIS A 440 -11.76 24.59 -8.80
C HIS A 440 -13.05 23.89 -8.35
N GLU A 441 -13.76 24.45 -7.39
CA GLU A 441 -14.93 23.84 -6.74
C GLU A 441 -16.10 23.53 -7.70
N ASP A 442 -16.22 24.25 -8.80
CA ASP A 442 -17.24 24.04 -9.83
C ASP A 442 -16.93 22.85 -10.76
N ILE A 443 -15.75 22.24 -10.65
CA ILE A 443 -15.34 21.14 -11.52
C ILE A 443 -15.61 19.81 -10.83
N GLU A 444 -16.45 19.00 -11.43
CA GLU A 444 -16.72 17.65 -10.96
C GLU A 444 -15.60 16.70 -11.40
N LEU A 445 -15.01 15.98 -10.43
CA LEU A 445 -14.15 14.83 -10.65
C LEU A 445 -14.98 13.55 -10.51
N LYS A 446 -15.27 12.90 -11.63
CA LYS A 446 -16.02 11.65 -11.65
C LYS A 446 -15.07 10.45 -11.54
N ASP A 447 -15.28 9.58 -10.57
CA ASP A 447 -14.58 8.30 -10.47
C ASP A 447 -15.32 7.25 -11.32
N VAL A 448 -14.69 6.82 -12.40
CA VAL A 448 -15.22 5.83 -13.36
C VAL A 448 -14.42 4.52 -13.34
N THR A 449 -13.70 4.29 -12.25
CA THR A 449 -12.83 3.10 -12.10
C THR A 449 -13.60 1.81 -12.32
N ASP A 450 -14.79 1.73 -11.74
CA ASP A 450 -15.61 0.51 -11.77
C ASP A 450 -16.52 0.43 -13.03
N ASP A 451 -16.49 1.42 -13.93
CA ASP A 451 -17.27 1.43 -15.17
C ASP A 451 -16.56 0.66 -16.31
N PHE A 452 -15.23 0.46 -16.21
CA PHE A 452 -14.42 -0.11 -17.28
C PHE A 452 -13.53 -1.26 -16.78
N CYS A 453 -13.53 -2.37 -17.52
CA CYS A 453 -12.42 -3.31 -17.52
C CYS A 453 -11.32 -2.83 -18.47
N VAL A 454 -10.05 -3.08 -18.12
CA VAL A 454 -8.90 -2.66 -18.91
C VAL A 454 -8.02 -3.86 -19.24
N PHE A 455 -7.88 -4.17 -20.54
CA PHE A 455 -7.05 -5.25 -21.04
C PHE A 455 -5.77 -4.70 -21.65
N GLY A 456 -4.62 -5.03 -21.05
CA GLY A 456 -3.31 -4.74 -21.60
C GLY A 456 -2.83 -5.85 -22.52
N LEU A 457 -2.72 -5.56 -23.82
CA LEU A 457 -2.16 -6.47 -24.83
C LEU A 457 -0.73 -6.01 -25.12
N PHE A 458 0.26 -6.74 -24.67
CA PHE A 458 1.67 -6.37 -24.82
C PHE A 458 2.47 -7.47 -25.50
N GLY A 459 3.43 -7.08 -26.33
CA GLY A 459 4.33 -7.97 -27.04
C GLY A 459 4.40 -7.68 -28.54
N PRO A 460 5.39 -8.23 -29.26
CA PRO A 460 5.64 -7.91 -30.67
C PRO A 460 4.47 -8.26 -31.61
N LYS A 461 3.65 -9.24 -31.26
CA LYS A 461 2.47 -9.66 -32.05
C LYS A 461 1.15 -9.01 -31.60
N SER A 462 1.18 -8.08 -30.63
CA SER A 462 -0.03 -7.43 -30.10
C SER A 462 -0.78 -6.62 -31.16
N ARG A 463 -0.06 -5.99 -32.09
CA ARG A 463 -0.65 -5.26 -33.23
C ARG A 463 -1.40 -6.19 -34.18
N ASP A 464 -0.80 -7.31 -34.54
CA ASP A 464 -1.39 -8.26 -35.48
C ASP A 464 -2.64 -8.91 -34.85
N LEU A 465 -2.58 -9.20 -33.55
CA LEU A 465 -3.75 -9.71 -32.85
C LEU A 465 -4.91 -8.69 -32.85
N ILE A 466 -4.67 -7.44 -32.43
CA ILE A 466 -5.76 -6.46 -32.38
C ILE A 466 -6.27 -6.10 -33.78
N GLN A 467 -5.39 -6.11 -34.80
CA GLN A 467 -5.78 -5.91 -36.19
C GLN A 467 -6.68 -7.04 -36.72
N SER A 468 -6.53 -8.27 -36.21
CA SER A 468 -7.39 -9.38 -36.58
C SER A 468 -8.81 -9.27 -35.99
N LEU A 469 -8.99 -8.47 -34.94
CA LEU A 469 -10.26 -8.26 -34.25
C LEU A 469 -11.01 -6.99 -34.71
N SER A 470 -10.32 -6.07 -35.40
CA SER A 470 -10.87 -4.76 -35.75
C SER A 470 -10.45 -4.35 -37.16
N ASN A 471 -11.36 -3.69 -37.87
CA ASN A 471 -11.08 -3.06 -39.16
C ASN A 471 -10.32 -1.73 -39.06
N ASP A 472 -10.10 -1.23 -37.85
CA ASP A 472 -9.32 -0.01 -37.62
C ASP A 472 -7.87 -0.21 -38.01
N ASN A 473 -7.18 0.88 -38.37
CA ASN A 473 -5.78 0.82 -38.78
C ASN A 473 -4.85 0.98 -37.56
N PHE A 474 -4.07 -0.06 -37.25
CA PHE A 474 -3.11 -0.09 -36.13
C PHE A 474 -1.65 0.14 -36.55
N LYS A 475 -1.37 0.48 -37.83
CA LYS A 475 -0.03 0.81 -38.27
C LYS A 475 0.50 2.03 -37.50
N ASN A 476 1.83 2.09 -37.28
CA ASN A 476 2.47 3.11 -36.47
C ASN A 476 2.10 4.54 -36.87
N ASP A 477 2.01 4.87 -38.15
CA ASP A 477 1.64 6.19 -38.64
C ASP A 477 0.19 6.60 -38.30
N ASN A 478 -0.69 5.63 -38.13
CA ASN A 478 -2.11 5.83 -37.86
C ASN A 478 -2.47 5.68 -36.37
N PHE A 479 -1.60 5.06 -35.60
CA PHE A 479 -1.77 4.89 -34.16
C PHE A 479 -0.41 4.99 -33.46
N LYS A 480 0.06 6.23 -33.24
CA LYS A 480 1.37 6.53 -32.67
C LYS A 480 1.43 6.22 -31.18
N PHE A 481 2.63 5.97 -30.67
CA PHE A 481 2.86 5.86 -29.22
C PHE A 481 2.39 7.13 -28.47
N ALA A 482 1.88 6.96 -27.28
CA ALA A 482 1.25 7.98 -26.44
C ALA A 482 0.05 8.68 -27.12
N THR A 483 -0.70 7.89 -27.90
CA THR A 483 -2.01 8.30 -28.42
C THR A 483 -3.08 7.28 -28.12
N ALA A 484 -4.33 7.71 -28.27
CA ALA A 484 -5.50 6.91 -28.04
C ALA A 484 -6.58 7.21 -29.07
N LYS A 485 -7.45 6.28 -29.35
CA LYS A 485 -8.62 6.45 -30.21
C LYS A 485 -9.71 5.42 -29.91
N TYR A 486 -10.92 5.69 -30.35
CA TYR A 486 -11.94 4.66 -30.38
C TYR A 486 -11.67 3.65 -31.49
N ILE A 487 -11.88 2.39 -31.20
CA ILE A 487 -11.88 1.27 -32.11
C ILE A 487 -13.19 0.47 -31.98
N ILE A 488 -13.48 -0.37 -32.96
CA ILE A 488 -14.65 -1.24 -32.90
C ILE A 488 -14.20 -2.70 -33.00
N ILE A 489 -14.58 -3.50 -32.00
CA ILE A 489 -14.39 -4.95 -32.00
C ILE A 489 -15.78 -5.60 -31.88
N ASP A 490 -16.19 -6.37 -32.86
CA ASP A 490 -17.49 -7.07 -32.91
C ASP A 490 -18.69 -6.18 -32.51
N GLY A 491 -18.74 -4.96 -33.05
CA GLY A 491 -19.79 -3.97 -32.80
C GLY A 491 -19.65 -3.19 -31.46
N VAL A 492 -18.71 -3.56 -30.61
CA VAL A 492 -18.43 -2.84 -29.34
C VAL A 492 -17.44 -1.73 -29.58
N LYS A 493 -17.80 -0.50 -29.18
CA LYS A 493 -16.93 0.68 -29.23
C LYS A 493 -16.01 0.69 -28.00
N ILE A 494 -14.70 0.66 -28.20
CA ILE A 494 -13.68 0.52 -27.19
C ILE A 494 -12.72 1.70 -27.29
N TRP A 495 -12.35 2.31 -26.17
CA TRP A 495 -11.26 3.27 -26.11
C TRP A 495 -9.93 2.52 -26.00
N ALA A 496 -9.07 2.66 -27.00
CA ALA A 496 -7.76 2.01 -27.05
C ALA A 496 -6.66 3.07 -26.88
N GLN A 497 -5.68 2.80 -26.02
CA GLN A 497 -4.50 3.62 -25.81
C GLN A 497 -3.25 2.84 -26.22
N ARG A 498 -2.37 3.47 -26.97
CA ARG A 498 -1.07 2.88 -27.29
C ARG A 498 -0.03 3.33 -26.27
N LEU A 499 0.04 2.59 -25.18
CA LEU A 499 0.95 2.74 -24.05
C LEU A 499 1.59 1.40 -23.70
N SER A 500 2.59 1.40 -22.84
CA SER A 500 3.20 0.19 -22.30
C SER A 500 3.85 0.45 -20.94
N TYR A 501 3.54 -0.42 -19.99
CA TYR A 501 4.23 -0.46 -18.69
C TYR A 501 5.20 -1.65 -18.57
N VAL A 502 5.32 -2.47 -19.62
CA VAL A 502 6.21 -3.65 -19.69
C VAL A 502 7.33 -3.50 -20.72
N GLY A 503 7.43 -2.33 -21.38
CA GLY A 503 8.48 -2.05 -22.36
C GLY A 503 8.35 -2.81 -23.68
N GLU A 504 7.18 -3.34 -24.00
CA GLU A 504 6.84 -3.95 -25.29
C GLU A 504 5.86 -3.08 -26.09
N LEU A 505 5.76 -3.34 -27.39
CA LEU A 505 4.64 -2.81 -28.18
C LEU A 505 3.34 -3.22 -27.49
N GLY A 506 2.42 -2.27 -27.30
CA GLY A 506 1.22 -2.62 -26.57
C GLY A 506 0.06 -1.64 -26.69
N TYR A 507 -1.10 -2.14 -26.32
CA TYR A 507 -2.36 -1.44 -26.31
C TYR A 507 -3.11 -1.73 -25.01
N GLU A 508 -3.68 -0.70 -24.41
CA GLU A 508 -4.61 -0.80 -23.30
C GLU A 508 -6.03 -0.57 -23.82
N LEU A 509 -6.90 -1.54 -23.64
CA LEU A 509 -8.27 -1.54 -24.13
C LEU A 509 -9.24 -1.27 -22.98
N TYR A 510 -9.88 -0.11 -22.97
CA TYR A 510 -10.88 0.29 -21.99
C TYR A 510 -12.25 -0.13 -22.49
N VAL A 511 -12.77 -1.19 -21.92
CA VAL A 511 -14.04 -1.85 -22.31
C VAL A 511 -15.05 -1.61 -21.20
N GLU A 512 -16.27 -1.16 -21.56
CA GLU A 512 -17.34 -1.04 -20.57
C GLU A 512 -17.58 -2.38 -19.86
N PHE A 513 -17.83 -2.33 -18.55
CA PHE A 513 -17.92 -3.53 -17.71
C PHE A 513 -18.90 -4.57 -18.24
N LYS A 514 -20.03 -4.13 -18.81
CA LYS A 514 -21.06 -5.01 -19.40
C LYS A 514 -20.58 -5.83 -20.62
N ASP A 515 -19.61 -5.29 -21.37
CA ASP A 515 -19.11 -5.91 -22.60
C ASP A 515 -17.78 -6.66 -22.38
N ALA A 516 -17.19 -6.52 -21.20
CA ALA A 516 -15.84 -7.00 -20.90
C ALA A 516 -15.67 -8.52 -21.09
N LYS A 517 -16.64 -9.32 -20.66
CA LYS A 517 -16.59 -10.78 -20.84
C LYS A 517 -16.56 -11.17 -22.32
N LYS A 518 -17.41 -10.53 -23.15
CA LYS A 518 -17.46 -10.76 -24.59
C LYS A 518 -16.12 -10.43 -25.24
N ILE A 519 -15.57 -9.28 -24.95
CA ILE A 519 -14.30 -8.82 -25.54
C ILE A 519 -13.14 -9.68 -25.08
N TYR A 520 -13.10 -10.05 -23.80
CA TYR A 520 -12.09 -10.98 -23.26
C TYR A 520 -12.11 -12.31 -24.04
N ASP A 521 -13.28 -12.93 -24.22
CA ASP A 521 -13.42 -14.20 -24.91
C ASP A 521 -12.96 -14.12 -26.38
N LEU A 522 -13.27 -13.00 -27.06
CA LEU A 522 -12.81 -12.76 -28.43
C LEU A 522 -11.29 -12.61 -28.51
N ILE A 523 -10.68 -11.90 -27.57
CA ILE A 523 -9.23 -11.76 -27.48
C ILE A 523 -8.57 -13.12 -27.26
N ILE A 524 -9.09 -13.93 -26.34
CA ILE A 524 -8.56 -15.28 -26.06
C ILE A 524 -8.67 -16.18 -27.29
N GLU A 525 -9.78 -16.17 -27.97
CA GLU A 525 -9.99 -17.01 -29.16
C GLU A 525 -9.05 -16.62 -30.31
N ALA A 526 -9.00 -15.33 -30.65
CA ALA A 526 -8.09 -14.84 -31.69
C ALA A 526 -6.62 -15.02 -31.28
N GLY A 527 -6.34 -14.87 -29.99
CA GLY A 527 -5.00 -14.97 -29.41
C GLY A 527 -4.34 -16.33 -29.59
N LYS A 528 -5.10 -17.40 -29.79
CA LYS A 528 -4.55 -18.74 -30.09
C LYS A 528 -3.60 -18.73 -31.31
N ASN A 529 -3.91 -17.93 -32.32
CA ASN A 529 -3.09 -17.81 -33.55
C ASN A 529 -1.79 -16.99 -33.32
N PHE A 530 -1.68 -16.30 -32.20
CA PHE A 530 -0.55 -15.43 -31.87
C PHE A 530 0.24 -15.92 -30.66
N ASN A 531 -0.04 -17.12 -30.14
CA ASN A 531 0.52 -17.65 -28.89
C ASN A 531 0.29 -16.72 -27.70
N LEU A 532 -0.90 -16.17 -27.57
CA LEU A 532 -1.26 -15.32 -26.42
C LEU A 532 -1.25 -16.14 -25.13
N SER A 533 -0.68 -15.55 -24.07
CA SER A 533 -0.83 -16.05 -22.69
C SER A 533 -1.50 -15.00 -21.81
N ASN A 534 -2.38 -15.44 -20.89
CA ASN A 534 -2.73 -14.62 -19.76
C ASN A 534 -1.49 -14.41 -18.88
N CYS A 535 -1.31 -13.21 -18.34
CA CYS A 535 -0.15 -12.83 -17.54
C CYS A 535 -0.61 -12.13 -16.27
N GLY A 536 0.04 -12.45 -15.16
CA GLY A 536 -0.23 -11.87 -13.86
C GLY A 536 0.66 -10.69 -13.53
N MET A 537 0.39 -10.11 -12.35
CA MET A 537 1.08 -8.91 -11.88
C MET A 537 2.56 -9.14 -11.56
N HIS A 538 2.97 -10.37 -11.18
CA HIS A 538 4.40 -10.68 -10.99
C HIS A 538 5.18 -10.54 -12.30
N ALA A 539 4.64 -11.02 -13.41
CA ALA A 539 5.27 -10.84 -14.71
C ALA A 539 5.35 -9.35 -15.09
N MET A 540 4.30 -8.58 -14.83
CA MET A 540 4.30 -7.13 -15.08
C MET A 540 5.37 -6.42 -14.26
N ASP A 541 5.49 -6.72 -12.96
CA ASP A 541 6.49 -6.09 -12.08
C ASP A 541 7.92 -6.40 -12.50
N ILE A 542 8.20 -7.65 -12.90
CA ILE A 542 9.50 -8.03 -13.47
C ILE A 542 9.81 -7.19 -14.72
N MET A 543 8.86 -7.13 -15.68
CA MET A 543 9.10 -6.49 -16.98
C MET A 543 9.18 -4.97 -16.87
N ARG A 544 8.43 -4.31 -15.94
CA ARG A 544 8.56 -2.86 -15.71
C ARG A 544 9.96 -2.52 -15.18
N MET A 545 10.51 -3.36 -14.30
CA MET A 545 11.86 -3.17 -13.77
C MET A 545 12.91 -3.35 -14.87
N GLU A 546 12.80 -4.35 -15.73
CA GLU A 546 13.66 -4.55 -16.89
C GLU A 546 13.71 -3.31 -17.79
N SER A 547 12.60 -2.58 -17.86
CA SER A 547 12.39 -1.39 -18.71
C SER A 547 12.71 -0.07 -18.01
N GLY A 548 13.03 -0.10 -16.71
CA GLY A 548 13.35 1.10 -15.94
C GLY A 548 12.12 1.93 -15.53
N PHE A 549 10.92 1.35 -15.49
CA PHE A 549 9.69 2.04 -15.09
C PHE A 549 9.48 1.94 -13.58
N LEU A 550 9.08 3.07 -12.99
CA LEU A 550 8.93 3.23 -11.54
C LEU A 550 7.53 2.88 -11.09
N HIS A 551 7.41 2.54 -9.80
CA HIS A 551 6.16 2.24 -9.13
C HIS A 551 5.98 3.21 -7.96
N TRP A 552 4.87 3.96 -7.95
CA TRP A 552 4.54 4.85 -6.84
C TRP A 552 4.22 4.03 -5.58
N GLY A 553 4.75 4.46 -4.44
CA GLY A 553 4.66 3.72 -3.16
C GLY A 553 5.78 2.70 -2.95
N HIS A 554 6.67 2.51 -3.95
CA HIS A 554 7.90 1.72 -3.83
C HIS A 554 9.12 2.53 -4.24
N ASP A 555 9.15 3.03 -5.49
CA ASP A 555 10.30 3.73 -6.05
C ASP A 555 10.19 5.26 -5.96
N ILE A 556 8.98 5.76 -5.84
CA ILE A 556 8.66 7.19 -5.72
C ILE A 556 7.51 7.41 -4.74
N SER A 557 7.61 8.47 -3.96
CA SER A 557 6.68 8.87 -2.91
C SER A 557 6.81 10.39 -2.66
N PRO A 558 6.11 10.99 -1.68
CA PRO A 558 6.34 12.38 -1.29
C PRO A 558 7.75 12.69 -0.77
N GLU A 559 8.54 11.67 -0.42
CA GLU A 559 9.95 11.82 -0.01
C GLU A 559 10.89 12.18 -1.15
N GLU A 560 10.47 11.96 -2.39
CA GLU A 560 11.25 12.20 -3.59
C GLU A 560 10.68 13.34 -4.41
N ASN A 561 11.57 14.09 -5.04
CA ASN A 561 11.22 14.98 -6.14
C ASN A 561 11.66 14.37 -7.48
N GLN A 562 11.16 14.95 -8.57
CA GLN A 562 11.40 14.43 -9.91
C GLN A 562 12.87 14.44 -10.33
N TYR A 563 13.73 15.33 -9.76
CA TYR A 563 15.17 15.33 -10.06
C TYR A 563 15.88 14.15 -9.37
N GLU A 564 15.47 13.80 -8.17
CA GLU A 564 15.98 12.63 -7.43
C GLU A 564 15.56 11.32 -8.08
N ALA A 565 14.31 11.26 -8.60
CA ALA A 565 13.70 10.09 -9.23
C ALA A 565 14.05 9.91 -10.72
N ASN A 566 14.90 10.76 -11.31
CA ASN A 566 15.20 10.80 -12.76
C ASN A 566 13.95 11.01 -13.65
N LEU A 567 12.92 11.68 -13.15
CA LEU A 567 11.68 12.02 -13.86
C LEU A 567 11.65 13.47 -14.39
N ASN A 568 12.80 14.12 -14.50
CA ASN A 568 12.91 15.49 -14.98
C ASN A 568 12.40 15.70 -16.42
N PHE A 569 12.32 14.65 -17.23
CA PHE A 569 11.72 14.71 -18.58
C PHE A 569 10.21 15.00 -18.56
N SER A 570 9.52 14.74 -17.44
CA SER A 570 8.09 15.02 -17.24
C SER A 570 7.82 16.41 -16.65
N ILE A 571 8.85 17.24 -16.44
CA ILE A 571 8.69 18.59 -15.90
C ILE A 571 8.68 19.63 -17.04
N SER A 572 7.64 20.44 -17.10
CA SER A 572 7.51 21.54 -18.06
C SER A 572 7.53 22.91 -17.36
N LEU A 573 8.70 23.33 -16.86
CA LEU A 573 8.87 24.61 -16.16
C LEU A 573 8.54 25.85 -17.00
N LYS A 574 8.58 25.72 -18.34
CA LYS A 574 8.37 26.83 -19.30
C LYS A 574 6.94 26.88 -19.88
N LYS A 575 6.02 26.03 -19.41
CA LYS A 575 4.62 26.13 -19.84
C LYS A 575 3.99 27.41 -19.30
N ASP A 576 2.94 27.91 -19.95
CA ASP A 576 2.29 29.20 -19.65
C ASP A 576 1.55 29.21 -18.31
N TYR A 577 1.41 28.07 -17.68
CA TYR A 577 0.71 27.90 -16.40
C TYR A 577 1.68 27.59 -15.26
N ASP A 578 1.45 28.22 -14.13
CA ASP A 578 2.07 27.78 -12.88
C ASP A 578 1.40 26.51 -12.36
N PHE A 579 2.17 25.68 -11.67
CA PHE A 579 1.66 24.44 -11.08
C PHE A 579 2.19 24.24 -9.66
N ILE A 580 1.50 23.43 -8.87
CA ILE A 580 1.85 23.12 -7.48
C ILE A 580 3.25 22.53 -7.42
N GLY A 581 4.10 23.07 -6.52
CA GLY A 581 5.50 22.64 -6.37
C GLY A 581 6.49 23.24 -7.36
N LYS A 582 6.04 24.03 -8.35
CA LYS A 582 6.93 24.64 -9.37
C LYS A 582 8.04 25.49 -8.75
N GLU A 583 7.71 26.32 -7.75
CA GLU A 583 8.68 27.18 -7.07
C GLU A 583 9.77 26.36 -6.37
N SER A 584 9.38 25.27 -5.71
CA SER A 584 10.31 24.36 -5.05
C SER A 584 11.20 23.63 -6.06
N LEU A 585 10.64 23.16 -7.19
CA LEU A 585 11.44 22.58 -8.27
C LEU A 585 12.42 23.57 -8.90
N LEU A 586 12.04 24.84 -9.05
CA LEU A 586 12.95 25.89 -9.54
C LEU A 586 14.13 26.11 -8.58
N LYS A 587 13.89 26.07 -7.27
CA LYS A 587 14.95 26.17 -6.24
C LYS A 587 15.90 24.96 -6.23
N MET A 588 15.41 23.80 -6.69
CA MET A 588 16.17 22.53 -6.72
C MET A 588 16.92 22.32 -8.04
N LYS A 589 16.43 22.86 -9.15
CA LYS A 589 16.86 22.58 -10.52
C LYS A 589 18.38 22.61 -10.75
N ASP A 590 19.05 23.62 -10.19
CA ASP A 590 20.49 23.83 -10.38
C ASP A 590 21.32 23.31 -9.20
N LYS A 591 20.67 22.62 -8.26
CA LYS A 591 21.33 22.01 -7.10
C LYS A 591 21.53 20.51 -7.34
N LYS A 592 22.62 19.99 -6.80
CA LYS A 592 22.82 18.55 -6.75
C LYS A 592 21.74 17.92 -5.88
N PRO A 593 21.02 16.90 -6.35
CA PRO A 593 20.06 16.16 -5.53
C PRO A 593 20.70 15.57 -4.26
N LYS A 594 19.98 15.57 -3.17
CA LYS A 594 20.45 14.98 -1.88
C LYS A 594 20.63 13.47 -1.98
N LYS A 595 19.75 12.82 -2.73
CA LYS A 595 19.77 11.40 -3.09
C LYS A 595 19.42 11.27 -4.57
N ARG A 596 19.72 10.15 -5.19
CA ARG A 596 19.27 9.87 -6.55
C ARG A 596 18.96 8.40 -6.74
N LEU A 597 17.96 8.16 -7.54
CA LEU A 597 17.59 6.81 -7.97
C LEU A 597 18.65 6.24 -8.91
N ILE A 598 19.03 5.00 -8.66
CA ILE A 598 19.87 4.20 -9.56
C ILE A 598 19.22 2.83 -9.79
N MET A 599 19.57 2.22 -10.91
CA MET A 599 19.25 0.83 -11.19
C MET A 599 20.49 -0.02 -10.95
N LEU A 600 20.31 -1.13 -10.27
CA LEU A 600 21.36 -2.05 -9.89
C LEU A 600 21.05 -3.47 -10.37
N CYS A 601 22.07 -4.26 -10.61
CA CYS A 601 21.92 -5.72 -10.69
C CYS A 601 23.01 -6.42 -9.89
N LEU A 602 22.70 -7.60 -9.36
CA LEU A 602 23.70 -8.46 -8.75
C LEU A 602 24.56 -9.08 -9.87
N GLN A 603 25.86 -9.24 -9.60
CA GLN A 603 26.78 -9.87 -10.55
C GLN A 603 26.46 -11.35 -10.73
N GLU A 604 26.06 -12.02 -9.66
CA GLU A 604 25.67 -13.43 -9.62
C GLU A 604 24.34 -13.59 -8.86
N GLY A 605 23.56 -14.61 -9.20
CA GLY A 605 22.32 -14.95 -8.52
C GLY A 605 21.41 -15.83 -9.36
N LYS A 606 20.45 -16.44 -8.68
CA LYS A 606 19.39 -17.27 -9.27
C LYS A 606 18.04 -16.79 -8.78
N PRO A 607 16.92 -17.25 -9.36
CA PRO A 607 15.60 -16.91 -8.85
C PRO A 607 15.44 -17.26 -7.37
N GLY A 608 15.30 -16.24 -6.51
CA GLY A 608 15.15 -16.39 -5.06
C GLY A 608 16.42 -16.71 -4.26
N GLU A 609 17.58 -16.72 -4.92
CA GLU A 609 18.89 -16.96 -4.31
C GLU A 609 19.90 -15.87 -4.73
N PRO A 610 19.94 -14.71 -4.03
CA PRO A 610 19.05 -14.28 -2.94
C PRO A 610 17.68 -13.77 -3.43
N LEU A 611 16.69 -13.80 -2.55
CA LEU A 611 15.43 -13.09 -2.77
C LEU A 611 15.64 -11.59 -2.50
N MET A 612 15.46 -10.78 -3.53
CA MET A 612 15.49 -9.31 -3.41
C MET A 612 14.07 -8.76 -3.29
N LEU A 613 13.87 -7.85 -2.35
CA LEU A 613 12.58 -7.22 -2.09
C LEU A 613 12.72 -5.69 -2.13
N HIS A 614 13.05 -5.07 -1.00
CA HIS A 614 13.24 -3.63 -0.81
C HIS A 614 13.95 -3.37 0.54
N ASP A 615 14.42 -2.14 0.75
CA ASP A 615 15.10 -1.68 1.97
C ASP A 615 16.43 -2.38 2.28
N GLU A 616 16.97 -3.15 1.33
CA GLU A 616 18.29 -3.74 1.48
C GLU A 616 19.37 -2.65 1.43
N PRO A 617 20.35 -2.66 2.38
CA PRO A 617 21.42 -1.66 2.39
C PRO A 617 22.34 -1.76 1.17
N ILE A 618 22.59 -0.62 0.54
CA ILE A 618 23.56 -0.48 -0.57
C ILE A 618 24.88 0.04 -0.02
N TYR A 619 25.97 -0.71 -0.23
CA TYR A 619 27.31 -0.36 0.21
C TYR A 619 28.19 0.10 -0.95
N LEU A 620 28.97 1.15 -0.71
CA LEU A 620 30.18 1.45 -1.46
C LEU A 620 31.36 1.14 -0.56
N ASP A 621 32.15 0.16 -0.93
CA ASP A 621 33.17 -0.46 -0.08
C ASP A 621 32.56 -0.96 1.26
N ASN A 622 32.84 -0.30 2.38
CA ASN A 622 32.28 -0.65 3.70
C ASN A 622 31.28 0.34 4.25
N LYS A 623 30.87 1.35 3.45
CA LYS A 623 29.95 2.40 3.89
C LYS A 623 28.59 2.21 3.25
N ILE A 624 27.53 2.23 4.05
CA ILE A 624 26.15 2.31 3.54
C ILE A 624 25.97 3.68 2.88
N ILE A 625 25.57 3.68 1.60
CA ILE A 625 25.31 4.89 0.82
C ILE A 625 23.84 5.03 0.42
N GLY A 626 23.02 4.01 0.67
CA GLY A 626 21.61 4.03 0.34
C GLY A 626 20.90 2.72 0.66
N VAL A 627 19.67 2.62 0.17
CA VAL A 627 18.82 1.43 0.29
C VAL A 627 18.10 1.15 -1.03
N THR A 628 17.70 -0.10 -1.23
CA THR A 628 16.89 -0.53 -2.37
C THR A 628 15.42 -0.12 -2.17
N THR A 629 14.68 0.02 -3.28
CA THR A 629 13.23 0.37 -3.25
C THR A 629 12.36 -0.70 -3.90
N SER A 630 12.87 -1.37 -4.91
CA SER A 630 12.26 -2.53 -5.56
C SER A 630 13.32 -3.57 -5.87
N GLY A 631 12.97 -4.84 -5.75
CA GLY A 631 13.84 -5.96 -6.11
C GLY A 631 13.07 -7.07 -6.79
N ASN A 632 13.64 -7.66 -7.85
CA ASN A 632 13.06 -8.81 -8.53
C ASN A 632 14.09 -9.56 -9.37
N TYR A 633 13.77 -10.79 -9.77
CA TYR A 633 14.58 -11.54 -10.71
C TYR A 633 14.07 -11.40 -12.14
N SER A 634 14.90 -10.93 -13.04
CA SER A 634 14.60 -10.86 -14.47
C SER A 634 14.86 -12.21 -15.14
N PHE A 635 13.81 -12.85 -15.62
CA PHE A 635 13.93 -14.12 -16.38
C PHE A 635 14.35 -13.90 -17.84
N ASN A 636 14.13 -12.72 -18.40
CA ASN A 636 14.56 -12.39 -19.76
C ASN A 636 16.07 -12.15 -19.85
N PHE A 637 16.68 -11.64 -18.79
CA PHE A 637 18.10 -11.30 -18.74
C PHE A 637 18.91 -12.16 -17.77
N ASN A 638 18.28 -13.04 -17.00
CA ASN A 638 18.87 -13.89 -15.98
C ASN A 638 19.69 -13.07 -14.94
N LYS A 639 19.08 -12.02 -14.39
CA LYS A 639 19.72 -11.10 -13.44
C LYS A 639 18.78 -10.77 -12.28
N ASN A 640 19.31 -10.70 -11.08
CA ASN A 640 18.64 -10.04 -9.97
C ASN A 640 18.73 -8.51 -10.15
N LEU A 641 17.59 -7.85 -10.28
CA LEU A 641 17.48 -6.40 -10.49
C LEU A 641 17.00 -5.69 -9.23
N SER A 642 17.45 -4.46 -9.04
CA SER A 642 16.94 -3.57 -8.01
C SER A 642 16.95 -2.12 -8.48
N PHE A 643 15.98 -1.34 -7.99
CA PHE A 643 16.10 0.10 -7.88
C PHE A 643 16.54 0.47 -6.47
N GLY A 644 17.13 1.65 -6.29
CA GLY A 644 17.46 2.16 -4.97
C GLY A 644 17.93 3.61 -4.99
N TYR A 645 17.77 4.29 -3.87
CA TYR A 645 18.28 5.64 -3.69
C TYR A 645 19.64 5.64 -3.01
N ILE A 646 20.56 6.42 -3.54
CA ILE A 646 21.89 6.57 -2.98
C ILE A 646 22.24 8.03 -2.68
N LYS A 647 23.02 8.22 -1.61
CA LYS A 647 23.67 9.50 -1.24
C LYS A 647 25.16 9.37 -1.56
N SER A 648 25.57 9.84 -2.73
CA SER A 648 26.96 9.74 -3.19
C SER A 648 27.34 10.91 -4.08
N ASP A 649 28.59 11.36 -3.99
CA ASP A 649 29.15 12.38 -4.86
C ASP A 649 29.62 11.82 -6.21
N ASN A 650 29.84 10.51 -6.30
CA ASN A 650 30.22 9.85 -7.53
C ASN A 650 29.06 9.82 -8.54
N SER A 651 29.32 10.08 -9.80
CA SER A 651 28.37 9.84 -10.89
C SER A 651 28.05 8.35 -11.06
N ASN A 652 26.97 8.02 -11.79
CA ASN A 652 26.67 6.60 -12.08
C ASN A 652 27.81 5.93 -12.87
N LEU A 653 28.45 6.65 -13.79
CA LEU A 653 29.60 6.14 -14.53
C LEU A 653 30.83 5.89 -13.64
N GLU A 654 31.04 6.71 -12.61
CA GLU A 654 32.11 6.47 -11.64
C GLU A 654 31.76 5.30 -10.72
N LEU A 655 30.51 5.20 -10.29
CA LEU A 655 30.04 4.10 -9.46
C LEU A 655 30.08 2.74 -10.17
N SER A 656 29.81 2.70 -11.50
CA SER A 656 29.89 1.46 -12.28
C SER A 656 31.30 0.86 -12.36
N LYS A 657 32.33 1.63 -11.93
CA LYS A 657 33.74 1.19 -11.86
C LYS A 657 34.19 0.87 -10.43
N LYS A 658 33.29 0.92 -9.46
CA LYS A 658 33.59 0.72 -8.03
C LYS A 658 32.94 -0.56 -7.51
N ASN A 659 33.43 -1.03 -6.37
CA ASN A 659 32.89 -2.17 -5.69
C ASN A 659 31.63 -1.76 -4.89
N LEU A 660 30.47 -2.08 -5.44
CA LEU A 660 29.19 -1.96 -4.75
C LEU A 660 28.71 -3.32 -4.28
N TYR A 661 27.98 -3.30 -3.18
CA TYR A 661 27.35 -4.49 -2.61
C TYR A 661 25.93 -4.16 -2.18
N ILE A 662 25.05 -5.14 -2.28
CA ILE A 662 23.72 -5.10 -1.63
C ILE A 662 23.76 -6.15 -0.52
N GLU A 663 23.40 -5.77 0.71
CA GLU A 663 23.36 -6.71 1.83
C GLU A 663 21.95 -7.29 1.97
N ILE A 664 21.85 -8.60 1.80
CA ILE A 664 20.61 -9.37 1.92
C ILE A 664 20.85 -10.45 2.96
N GLU A 665 20.02 -10.55 3.99
CA GLU A 665 20.18 -11.52 5.08
C GLU A 665 21.58 -11.54 5.70
N LYS A 666 22.21 -10.37 5.87
CA LYS A 666 23.58 -10.15 6.38
C LYS A 666 24.70 -10.69 5.46
N ILE A 667 24.39 -11.05 4.24
CA ILE A 667 25.35 -11.43 3.21
C ILE A 667 25.48 -10.29 2.20
N LYS A 668 26.71 -9.87 1.92
CA LYS A 668 27.00 -8.84 0.92
C LYS A 668 27.19 -9.47 -0.46
N TYR A 669 26.28 -9.18 -1.36
CA TYR A 669 26.35 -9.61 -2.76
C TYR A 669 26.96 -8.51 -3.63
N PRO A 670 27.97 -8.80 -4.45
CA PRO A 670 28.51 -7.83 -5.39
C PRO A 670 27.44 -7.35 -6.37
N ALA A 671 27.37 -6.04 -6.54
CA ALA A 671 26.37 -5.39 -7.40
C ALA A 671 27.04 -4.41 -8.36
N GLU A 672 26.40 -4.17 -9.49
CA GLU A 672 26.81 -3.18 -10.48
C GLU A 672 25.70 -2.18 -10.78
N VAL A 673 26.09 -0.92 -11.04
CA VAL A 673 25.15 0.12 -11.48
C VAL A 673 24.89 -0.06 -12.97
N LEU A 674 23.62 -0.15 -13.33
CA LEU A 674 23.18 -0.12 -14.72
C LEU A 674 23.04 1.34 -15.18
N LEU A 675 23.75 1.71 -16.22
CA LEU A 675 23.70 3.05 -16.80
C LEU A 675 22.43 3.28 -17.63
N ASN A 676 21.86 2.19 -18.12
CA ASN A 676 20.59 2.16 -18.86
C ASN A 676 19.80 0.93 -18.40
N PRO A 677 18.47 0.96 -18.54
CA PRO A 677 17.66 -0.24 -18.34
C PRO A 677 18.16 -1.41 -19.20
N LEU A 678 17.98 -2.65 -18.72
CA LEU A 678 18.40 -3.84 -19.46
C LEU A 678 17.65 -3.97 -20.78
N LYS A 679 16.35 -3.64 -20.75
CA LYS A 679 15.51 -3.63 -21.93
C LYS A 679 15.61 -2.28 -22.65
N GLN A 680 16.20 -2.29 -23.83
CA GLN A 680 16.37 -1.11 -24.70
C GLN A 680 15.61 -1.29 -26.00
N THR A 681 14.30 -1.60 -25.91
CA THR A 681 13.48 -1.74 -27.12
C THR A 681 12.89 -0.42 -27.58
N ASP A 682 12.79 -0.28 -28.90
CA ASP A 682 12.21 0.91 -29.53
C ASP A 682 10.69 0.76 -29.74
N PHE A 683 9.99 0.17 -28.73
CA PHE A 683 8.56 -0.10 -28.76
C PHE A 683 7.71 1.15 -29.08
N LYS A 684 8.30 2.33 -28.93
CA LYS A 684 7.68 3.62 -29.29
C LYS A 684 7.64 3.86 -30.79
N LYS A 685 8.54 3.24 -31.56
CA LYS A 685 8.71 3.47 -33.00
C LYS A 685 8.23 2.32 -33.89
N ILE A 686 8.02 1.13 -33.32
CA ILE A 686 7.55 -0.05 -34.04
C ILE A 686 6.03 -0.18 -34.10
#